data_1d6f6621b62665a8fb99f2318865d294
#
_entry.id   1d6f6621b62665a8fb99f2318865d294
#
_cell.length_a   1.000
_cell.length_b   1.000
_cell.length_c   1.000
_cell.angle_alpha   90.00
_cell.angle_beta   90.00
_cell.angle_gamma   90.00
#
_symmetry.space_group_name_H-M   'P 1'
#
loop_
_entity.id
_entity.type
_entity.pdbx_description
1 polymer ?
#
loop_
_entity_poly.entity_id
_entity_poly.type
_entity_poly.pdbx_seq_one_letter_code
_entity_poly.pdbx_strand_id
1 'polypeptide(L)'
;MFSIASGGSPSAALDQAHATLGRYFGYGSFRPGQERVISSILARRDVLAVMPTGAGKSICYQVPALMGSGLTLVVSPLISLMEDQTRALLAAGAHPSYLNSSLSIPQQNTVLKRAADGAYQLMFVAPERLADPRFIAFAQAAAQPGGMGIPLLAVDEAHCVSQWGQDFRPAYLQIAQFIEALPQRPVVAAFTATATERVRMDIQQMLCLHAPQVVVTGFDRPNLSFEVQEMPERQKASWICRYVTEHPDEAGIVYCATRKSVDELTLTLQDAAEKRGLDMRIASYHAGMGMESRTQNQQAFVRDDVRVMVATNAFGMGIDKPNVRYVIHNNAPESIEAYYQEAGRAGRDGDPASCFLLWNGNDLRLRRFFAEREPDDEQLDEEQRLRARQNRFRLIAQMEGYCKTTGCLREYMLRYFGDEDAAAEVLAHAAETGTGCGNCGNCLTEYEVEDMTEAARAVMAFVAARPGRFGKSLVADVLHGGKTQRIFELHLDEAAGYGSLAAESTGRIRNLIDQLCGRGYLTSSQGQYPTLLLGPRAVEVVDADGGLAADTGAFTFTVKRAAKKSRGSRARRAVDLLREESDARSVPRVGDDVELFERLRALRTELAQEMQVPSYVVFPDKTLRALCRQRPHSFDELLEVSGIGEKKAESFGERFMAEIAAFEELHARE
;
A
#
# COMPACT_ATOMS: atom_id res chain seq x y z
N MET A 1 -30.52 -14.19 9.22
CA MET A 1 -31.01 -14.12 7.83
C MET A 1 -30.91 -12.68 7.40
N PHE A 2 -30.22 -12.37 6.27
CA PHE A 2 -30.57 -11.16 5.58
C PHE A 2 -32.05 -11.32 5.20
N SER A 3 -32.94 -10.83 6.03
CA SER A 3 -34.34 -10.72 5.65
C SER A 3 -34.42 -9.53 4.70
N ILE A 4 -34.07 -9.75 3.44
CA ILE A 4 -34.75 -9.05 2.38
C ILE A 4 -36.19 -9.49 2.60
N ALA A 5 -37.07 -8.56 2.96
CA ALA A 5 -38.51 -8.83 2.98
C ALA A 5 -38.80 -9.60 1.70
N SER A 6 -39.34 -10.80 1.84
CA SER A 6 -39.59 -11.77 0.79
C SER A 6 -40.25 -11.08 -0.40
N GLY A 7 -39.49 -10.73 -1.45
CA GLY A 7 -39.99 -10.10 -2.67
C GLY A 7 -39.23 -8.87 -3.19
N GLY A 8 -38.16 -8.39 -2.52
CA GLY A 8 -37.36 -7.26 -3.02
C GLY A 8 -36.51 -7.65 -4.23
N SER A 9 -36.61 -6.88 -5.34
CA SER A 9 -35.73 -7.02 -6.49
C SER A 9 -34.26 -6.73 -6.10
N PRO A 10 -33.24 -7.25 -6.81
CA PRO A 10 -31.84 -6.90 -6.59
C PRO A 10 -31.59 -5.37 -6.60
N SER A 11 -32.39 -4.60 -7.35
CA SER A 11 -32.38 -3.14 -7.39
C SER A 11 -32.77 -2.55 -6.04
N ALA A 12 -33.83 -3.03 -5.39
CA ALA A 12 -34.28 -2.51 -4.10
C ALA A 12 -33.24 -2.72 -2.97
N ALA A 13 -32.51 -3.82 -2.99
CA ALA A 13 -31.41 -4.07 -2.05
C ALA A 13 -30.24 -3.09 -2.25
N LEU A 14 -29.94 -2.74 -3.50
CA LEU A 14 -28.90 -1.79 -3.85
C LEU A 14 -29.32 -0.36 -3.47
N ASP A 15 -30.57 0.03 -3.70
CA ASP A 15 -31.13 1.33 -3.29
C ASP A 15 -31.04 1.48 -1.77
N GLN A 16 -31.34 0.42 -1.01
CA GLN A 16 -31.16 0.42 0.45
C GLN A 16 -29.68 0.55 0.86
N ALA A 17 -28.75 -0.06 0.09
CA ALA A 17 -27.31 0.07 0.33
C ALA A 17 -26.85 1.52 0.12
N HIS A 18 -27.32 2.20 -0.92
CA HIS A 18 -27.07 3.62 -1.16
C HIS A 18 -27.62 4.50 -0.02
N ALA A 19 -28.85 4.24 0.43
CA ALA A 19 -29.44 4.95 1.56
C ALA A 19 -28.62 4.73 2.86
N THR A 20 -28.14 3.51 3.10
CA THR A 20 -27.29 3.19 4.25
C THR A 20 -25.94 3.88 4.17
N LEU A 21 -25.34 3.94 2.96
CA LEU A 21 -24.11 4.68 2.70
C LEU A 21 -24.27 6.16 3.02
N GLY A 22 -25.33 6.80 2.53
CA GLY A 22 -25.64 8.20 2.83
C GLY A 22 -25.83 8.44 4.32
N ARG A 23 -26.67 7.62 4.97
CA ARG A 23 -27.03 7.77 6.38
C ARG A 23 -25.84 7.68 7.34
N TYR A 24 -25.02 6.66 7.21
CA TYR A 24 -23.93 6.39 8.18
C TYR A 24 -22.61 7.05 7.79
N PHE A 25 -22.32 7.21 6.50
CA PHE A 25 -21.00 7.66 6.03
C PHE A 25 -21.03 9.00 5.28
N GLY A 26 -22.22 9.52 4.95
CA GLY A 26 -22.36 10.81 4.25
C GLY A 26 -21.91 10.80 2.78
N TYR A 27 -21.84 9.62 2.15
CA TYR A 27 -21.44 9.51 0.74
C TYR A 27 -22.65 9.30 -0.16
N GLY A 28 -22.76 10.09 -1.22
CA GLY A 28 -23.88 10.00 -2.18
C GLY A 28 -23.74 8.85 -3.18
N SER A 29 -22.55 8.25 -3.35
CA SER A 29 -22.31 7.17 -4.30
C SER A 29 -21.18 6.27 -3.86
N PHE A 30 -21.21 5.02 -4.30
CA PHE A 30 -20.11 4.08 -4.13
C PHE A 30 -18.93 4.42 -5.04
N ARG A 31 -17.72 4.10 -4.58
CA ARG A 31 -16.52 4.15 -5.41
C ARG A 31 -16.49 2.96 -6.40
N PRO A 32 -15.70 3.03 -7.49
CA PRO A 32 -15.57 1.94 -8.44
C PRO A 32 -15.31 0.60 -7.74
N GLY A 33 -16.07 -0.43 -8.10
CA GLY A 33 -15.98 -1.78 -7.56
C GLY A 33 -16.72 -2.04 -6.24
N GLN A 34 -16.96 -1.03 -5.39
CA GLN A 34 -17.66 -1.23 -4.11
C GLN A 34 -19.08 -1.76 -4.32
N GLU A 35 -19.83 -1.16 -5.24
CA GLU A 35 -21.20 -1.58 -5.54
C GLU A 35 -21.28 -3.05 -5.99
N ARG A 36 -20.32 -3.48 -6.84
CA ARG A 36 -20.24 -4.85 -7.31
C ARG A 36 -19.94 -5.84 -6.18
N VAL A 37 -19.08 -5.47 -5.23
CA VAL A 37 -18.78 -6.26 -4.03
C VAL A 37 -20.02 -6.35 -3.14
N ILE A 38 -20.66 -5.23 -2.82
CA ILE A 38 -21.83 -5.14 -1.95
C ILE A 38 -23.01 -5.93 -2.56
N SER A 39 -23.29 -5.75 -3.85
CA SER A 39 -24.34 -6.50 -4.55
C SER A 39 -24.11 -8.00 -4.49
N SER A 40 -22.85 -8.45 -4.61
CA SER A 40 -22.50 -9.87 -4.52
C SER A 40 -22.75 -10.43 -3.11
N ILE A 41 -22.36 -9.70 -2.06
CA ILE A 41 -22.62 -10.08 -0.67
C ILE A 41 -24.12 -10.16 -0.39
N LEU A 42 -24.89 -9.16 -0.84
CA LEU A 42 -26.35 -9.13 -0.67
C LEU A 42 -27.04 -10.27 -1.45
N ALA A 43 -26.48 -10.67 -2.61
CA ALA A 43 -26.90 -11.83 -3.39
C ALA A 43 -26.42 -13.17 -2.80
N ARG A 44 -25.83 -13.18 -1.60
CA ARG A 44 -25.29 -14.35 -0.90
C ARG A 44 -24.20 -15.10 -1.68
N ARG A 45 -23.40 -14.39 -2.46
CA ARG A 45 -22.20 -14.93 -3.11
C ARG A 45 -20.97 -14.58 -2.30
N ASP A 46 -20.05 -15.54 -2.21
CA ASP A 46 -18.71 -15.26 -1.71
C ASP A 46 -17.97 -14.25 -2.60
N VAL A 47 -17.08 -13.49 -2.00
CA VAL A 47 -16.36 -12.42 -2.68
C VAL A 47 -14.86 -12.48 -2.36
N LEU A 48 -14.04 -12.27 -3.38
CA LEU A 48 -12.64 -11.86 -3.21
C LEU A 48 -12.48 -10.46 -3.79
N ALA A 49 -12.28 -9.47 -2.93
CA ALA A 49 -12.09 -8.07 -3.31
C ALA A 49 -10.62 -7.66 -3.14
N VAL A 50 -9.94 -7.39 -4.26
CA VAL A 50 -8.59 -6.83 -4.29
C VAL A 50 -8.73 -5.36 -4.63
N MET A 51 -8.56 -4.51 -3.64
CA MET A 51 -8.82 -3.08 -3.73
C MET A 51 -7.67 -2.31 -3.06
N PRO A 52 -7.06 -1.32 -3.71
CA PRO A 52 -5.91 -0.61 -3.16
C PRO A 52 -6.22 0.06 -1.83
N THR A 53 -5.18 0.42 -1.09
CA THR A 53 -5.32 1.20 0.14
C THR A 53 -6.00 2.53 -0.17
N GLY A 54 -6.99 2.91 0.63
CA GLY A 54 -7.81 4.11 0.39
C GLY A 54 -9.01 3.93 -0.55
N ALA A 55 -9.19 2.77 -1.19
CA ALA A 55 -10.38 2.48 -2.02
C ALA A 55 -11.66 2.26 -1.21
N GLY A 56 -11.58 2.21 0.12
CA GLY A 56 -12.75 2.06 0.99
C GLY A 56 -13.23 0.61 1.12
N LYS A 57 -12.32 -0.35 1.25
CA LYS A 57 -12.63 -1.78 1.50
C LYS A 57 -13.61 -1.99 2.65
N SER A 58 -13.44 -1.24 3.75
CA SER A 58 -14.27 -1.37 4.94
C SER A 58 -15.75 -1.11 4.68
N ILE A 59 -16.08 -0.15 3.81
CA ILE A 59 -17.45 0.16 3.41
C ILE A 59 -18.15 -1.07 2.81
N CYS A 60 -17.39 -1.90 2.07
CA CYS A 60 -17.94 -3.06 1.37
C CYS A 60 -18.52 -4.14 2.30
N TYR A 61 -18.03 -4.26 3.53
CA TYR A 61 -18.61 -5.16 4.53
C TYR A 61 -19.42 -4.42 5.60
N GLN A 62 -19.13 -3.16 5.88
CA GLN A 62 -19.85 -2.36 6.86
C GLN A 62 -21.27 -2.03 6.39
N VAL A 63 -21.45 -1.63 5.13
CA VAL A 63 -22.80 -1.34 4.60
C VAL A 63 -23.70 -2.57 4.67
N PRO A 64 -23.33 -3.77 4.16
CA PRO A 64 -24.17 -4.97 4.35
C PRO A 64 -24.42 -5.33 5.82
N ALA A 65 -23.43 -5.14 6.71
CA ALA A 65 -23.59 -5.38 8.14
C ALA A 65 -24.65 -4.48 8.79
N LEU A 66 -24.72 -3.21 8.38
CA LEU A 66 -25.67 -2.22 8.88
C LEU A 66 -27.07 -2.36 8.29
N MET A 67 -27.21 -3.02 7.13
CA MET A 67 -28.49 -3.32 6.48
C MET A 67 -29.14 -4.61 7.01
N GLY A 68 -28.31 -5.55 7.45
CA GLY A 68 -28.74 -6.91 7.78
C GLY A 68 -29.24 -7.07 9.21
N SER A 69 -29.92 -8.20 9.46
CA SER A 69 -30.17 -8.77 10.77
C SER A 69 -29.10 -9.82 11.06
N GLY A 70 -28.73 -9.98 12.33
CA GLY A 70 -27.69 -10.89 12.76
C GLY A 70 -26.34 -10.18 12.98
N LEU A 71 -25.32 -10.98 13.30
CA LEU A 71 -23.98 -10.49 13.61
C LEU A 71 -23.02 -10.70 12.44
N THR A 72 -22.50 -9.63 11.88
CA THR A 72 -21.37 -9.72 10.93
C THR A 72 -20.08 -9.87 11.71
N LEU A 73 -19.30 -10.91 11.40
CA LEU A 73 -17.96 -11.10 11.93
C LEU A 73 -16.92 -10.53 10.95
N VAL A 74 -15.94 -9.80 11.47
CA VAL A 74 -14.82 -9.26 10.68
C VAL A 74 -13.52 -9.76 11.28
N VAL A 75 -12.86 -10.69 10.60
CA VAL A 75 -11.53 -11.15 11.00
C VAL A 75 -10.51 -10.11 10.55
N SER A 76 -9.75 -9.57 11.49
CA SER A 76 -8.71 -8.56 11.23
C SER A 76 -7.44 -8.88 12.03
N PRO A 77 -6.23 -8.68 11.47
CA PRO A 77 -4.99 -9.07 12.14
C PRO A 77 -4.48 -8.03 13.14
N LEU A 78 -5.17 -6.90 13.30
CA LEU A 78 -4.62 -5.73 13.97
C LEU A 78 -5.57 -5.15 15.01
N ILE A 79 -5.11 -5.16 16.26
CA ILE A 79 -5.85 -4.63 17.41
C ILE A 79 -6.16 -3.13 17.23
N SER A 80 -5.16 -2.33 16.84
CA SER A 80 -5.34 -0.89 16.66
C SER A 80 -6.37 -0.55 15.58
N LEU A 81 -6.37 -1.29 14.47
CA LEU A 81 -7.35 -1.11 13.40
C LEU A 81 -8.77 -1.45 13.86
N MET A 82 -8.93 -2.55 14.62
CA MET A 82 -10.22 -2.92 15.19
C MET A 82 -10.78 -1.81 16.09
N GLU A 83 -9.94 -1.23 16.94
CA GLU A 83 -10.32 -0.14 17.84
C GLU A 83 -10.70 1.13 17.09
N ASP A 84 -9.91 1.53 16.09
CA ASP A 84 -10.17 2.72 15.27
C ASP A 84 -11.44 2.57 14.43
N GLN A 85 -11.66 1.40 13.79
CA GLN A 85 -12.87 1.09 13.04
C GLN A 85 -14.11 1.06 13.96
N THR A 86 -13.98 0.48 15.15
CA THR A 86 -15.06 0.47 16.14
C THR A 86 -15.42 1.88 16.57
N ARG A 87 -14.42 2.72 16.86
CA ARG A 87 -14.64 4.12 17.25
C ARG A 87 -15.34 4.91 16.14
N ALA A 88 -14.89 4.75 14.90
CA ALA A 88 -15.47 5.44 13.75
C ALA A 88 -16.93 5.02 13.52
N LEU A 89 -17.26 3.73 13.64
CA LEU A 89 -18.62 3.22 13.50
C LEU A 89 -19.53 3.67 14.65
N LEU A 90 -19.03 3.72 15.89
CA LEU A 90 -19.77 4.29 17.02
C LEU A 90 -20.11 5.76 16.79
N ALA A 91 -19.14 6.55 16.32
CA ALA A 91 -19.36 7.96 15.98
C ALA A 91 -20.39 8.13 14.84
N ALA A 92 -20.44 7.17 13.89
CA ALA A 92 -21.47 7.13 12.85
C ALA A 92 -22.84 6.63 13.34
N GLY A 93 -22.96 6.18 14.59
CA GLY A 93 -24.21 5.71 15.21
C GLY A 93 -24.54 4.25 14.98
N ALA A 94 -23.57 3.45 14.56
CA ALA A 94 -23.68 2.01 14.51
C ALA A 94 -23.36 1.37 15.88
N HIS A 95 -23.62 0.07 15.99
CA HIS A 95 -23.35 -0.72 17.19
C HIS A 95 -22.28 -1.79 16.92
N PRO A 96 -20.99 -1.41 16.77
CA PRO A 96 -19.88 -2.34 16.61
C PRO A 96 -19.36 -2.83 17.96
N SER A 97 -18.57 -3.91 17.90
CA SER A 97 -17.74 -4.37 19.02
C SER A 97 -16.43 -4.97 18.49
N TYR A 98 -15.51 -5.33 19.40
CA TYR A 98 -14.32 -6.10 19.05
C TYR A 98 -13.98 -7.13 20.11
N LEU A 99 -13.29 -8.21 19.71
CA LEU A 99 -12.83 -9.29 20.56
C LEU A 99 -11.37 -9.63 20.21
N ASN A 100 -10.44 -9.17 21.04
CA ASN A 100 -8.99 -9.38 20.85
C ASN A 100 -8.27 -9.58 22.18
N SER A 101 -6.93 -9.62 22.17
CA SER A 101 -6.11 -9.86 23.36
C SER A 101 -5.95 -8.64 24.27
N SER A 102 -6.39 -7.45 23.89
CA SER A 102 -6.37 -6.27 24.76
C SER A 102 -7.44 -6.32 25.85
N LEU A 103 -8.48 -7.12 25.63
CA LEU A 103 -9.58 -7.30 26.59
C LEU A 103 -9.23 -8.34 27.65
N SER A 104 -9.50 -8.03 28.90
CA SER A 104 -9.46 -9.01 29.99
C SER A 104 -10.55 -10.09 29.84
N ILE A 105 -10.37 -11.26 30.44
CA ILE A 105 -11.35 -12.37 30.37
C ILE A 105 -12.77 -11.93 30.78
N PRO A 106 -12.99 -11.16 31.87
CA PRO A 106 -14.31 -10.66 32.21
C PRO A 106 -14.93 -9.75 31.14
N GLN A 107 -14.10 -8.90 30.51
CA GLN A 107 -14.55 -8.04 29.41
C GLN A 107 -14.94 -8.87 28.20
N GLN A 108 -14.13 -9.87 27.80
CA GLN A 108 -14.45 -10.80 26.71
C GLN A 108 -15.80 -11.50 26.95
N ASN A 109 -16.02 -12.02 28.14
CA ASN A 109 -17.28 -12.66 28.50
C ASN A 109 -18.49 -11.69 28.42
N THR A 110 -18.28 -10.43 28.81
CA THR A 110 -19.32 -9.39 28.71
C THR A 110 -19.63 -9.08 27.24
N VAL A 111 -18.61 -8.99 26.38
CA VAL A 111 -18.78 -8.78 24.92
C VAL A 111 -19.58 -9.94 24.32
N LEU A 112 -19.20 -11.19 24.60
CA LEU A 112 -19.89 -12.38 24.07
C LEU A 112 -21.34 -12.45 24.52
N LYS A 113 -21.63 -12.14 25.81
CA LYS A 113 -22.98 -12.10 26.34
C LYS A 113 -23.83 -11.04 25.62
N ARG A 114 -23.33 -9.81 25.49
CA ARG A 114 -24.03 -8.73 24.77
C ARG A 114 -24.24 -9.07 23.31
N ALA A 115 -23.27 -9.74 22.70
CA ALA A 115 -23.41 -10.21 21.33
C ALA A 115 -24.54 -11.23 21.20
N ALA A 116 -24.63 -12.20 22.13
CA ALA A 116 -25.73 -13.17 22.17
C ALA A 116 -27.11 -12.51 22.38
N ASP A 117 -27.15 -11.40 23.11
CA ASP A 117 -28.36 -10.59 23.33
C ASP A 117 -28.69 -9.68 22.09
N GLY A 118 -27.90 -9.76 20.99
CA GLY A 118 -28.15 -8.99 19.77
C GLY A 118 -27.76 -7.51 19.85
N ALA A 119 -26.88 -7.12 20.78
CA ALA A 119 -26.49 -5.73 21.00
C ALA A 119 -25.60 -5.16 19.89
N TYR A 120 -25.04 -6.01 19.03
CA TYR A 120 -24.06 -5.60 18.03
C TYR A 120 -24.47 -6.02 16.62
N GLN A 121 -24.23 -5.14 15.64
CA GLN A 121 -24.43 -5.41 14.22
C GLN A 121 -23.17 -6.02 13.59
N LEU A 122 -22.00 -5.68 14.14
CA LEU A 122 -20.69 -6.06 13.61
C LEU A 122 -19.69 -6.26 14.75
N MET A 123 -18.89 -7.32 14.67
CA MET A 123 -17.83 -7.62 15.62
C MET A 123 -16.51 -7.90 14.92
N PHE A 124 -15.50 -7.10 15.22
CA PHE A 124 -14.12 -7.38 14.83
C PHE A 124 -13.51 -8.45 15.72
N VAL A 125 -12.83 -9.43 15.13
CA VAL A 125 -12.28 -10.58 15.83
C VAL A 125 -10.84 -10.80 15.41
N ALA A 126 -9.93 -10.94 16.38
CA ALA A 126 -8.56 -11.34 16.10
C ALA A 126 -8.54 -12.82 15.63
N PRO A 127 -7.73 -13.19 14.62
CA PRO A 127 -7.74 -14.53 14.03
C PRO A 127 -7.47 -15.64 15.07
N GLU A 128 -6.65 -15.37 16.09
CA GLU A 128 -6.35 -16.32 17.18
C GLU A 128 -7.60 -16.68 18.02
N ARG A 129 -8.62 -15.85 18.00
CA ARG A 129 -9.89 -16.09 18.72
C ARG A 129 -10.77 -17.14 18.05
N LEU A 130 -10.55 -17.40 16.77
CA LEU A 130 -11.30 -18.41 16.02
C LEU A 130 -11.02 -19.84 16.53
N ALA A 131 -9.92 -20.05 17.25
CA ALA A 131 -9.60 -21.31 17.94
C ALA A 131 -10.02 -21.33 19.43
N ASP A 132 -10.51 -20.22 19.99
CA ASP A 132 -10.98 -20.17 21.40
C ASP A 132 -12.29 -20.98 21.53
N PRO A 133 -12.33 -22.07 22.34
CA PRO A 133 -13.53 -22.90 22.47
C PRO A 133 -14.78 -22.11 22.88
N ARG A 134 -14.62 -21.05 23.68
CA ARG A 134 -15.73 -20.19 24.11
C ARG A 134 -16.31 -19.39 22.94
N PHE A 135 -15.43 -18.87 22.09
CA PHE A 135 -15.86 -18.15 20.91
C PHE A 135 -16.52 -19.07 19.88
N ILE A 136 -15.96 -20.27 19.68
CA ILE A 136 -16.55 -21.31 18.81
C ILE A 136 -17.95 -21.68 19.30
N ALA A 137 -18.11 -21.97 20.61
CA ALA A 137 -19.41 -22.30 21.16
C ALA A 137 -20.44 -21.17 20.99
N PHE A 138 -20.03 -19.91 21.21
CA PHE A 138 -20.85 -18.74 20.96
C PHE A 138 -21.27 -18.67 19.47
N ALA A 139 -20.31 -18.77 18.56
CA ALA A 139 -20.57 -18.66 17.13
C ALA A 139 -21.49 -19.79 16.61
N GLN A 140 -21.28 -21.02 17.09
CA GLN A 140 -22.14 -22.15 16.77
C GLN A 140 -23.56 -21.92 17.26
N ALA A 141 -23.76 -21.45 18.51
CA ALA A 141 -25.08 -21.12 19.05
C ALA A 141 -25.74 -19.99 18.24
N ALA A 142 -24.99 -18.95 17.87
CA ALA A 142 -25.50 -17.84 17.06
C ALA A 142 -25.92 -18.31 15.66
N ALA A 143 -25.19 -19.24 15.06
CA ALA A 143 -25.43 -19.74 13.71
C ALA A 143 -26.45 -20.90 13.64
N GLN A 144 -27.03 -21.36 14.77
CA GLN A 144 -28.10 -22.36 14.78
C GLN A 144 -29.36 -21.85 14.04
N PRO A 145 -30.17 -22.74 13.47
CA PRO A 145 -31.50 -22.36 12.99
C PRO A 145 -32.34 -21.78 14.15
N GLY A 146 -32.79 -20.54 14.01
CA GLY A 146 -33.50 -19.79 15.04
C GLY A 146 -32.59 -18.97 15.97
N GLY A 147 -31.29 -19.09 15.87
CA GLY A 147 -30.33 -18.17 16.52
C GLY A 147 -30.33 -16.78 15.86
N MET A 148 -29.47 -15.87 16.36
CA MET A 148 -29.36 -14.51 15.83
C MET A 148 -28.84 -14.45 14.40
N GLY A 149 -28.11 -15.47 13.94
CA GLY A 149 -27.51 -15.60 12.62
C GLY A 149 -26.13 -14.92 12.50
N ILE A 150 -25.26 -15.56 11.72
CA ILE A 150 -23.99 -14.96 11.25
C ILE A 150 -24.08 -14.90 9.71
N PRO A 151 -24.67 -13.84 9.15
CA PRO A 151 -24.92 -13.76 7.71
C PRO A 151 -23.66 -13.53 6.88
N LEU A 152 -22.63 -12.86 7.44
CA LEU A 152 -21.41 -12.46 6.75
C LEU A 152 -20.19 -12.68 7.67
N LEU A 153 -19.16 -13.30 7.09
CA LEU A 153 -17.80 -13.35 7.62
C LEU A 153 -16.90 -12.57 6.65
N ALA A 154 -16.48 -11.38 7.04
CA ALA A 154 -15.49 -10.62 6.32
C ALA A 154 -14.08 -10.98 6.81
N VAL A 155 -13.16 -11.20 5.89
CA VAL A 155 -11.73 -11.47 6.19
C VAL A 155 -10.93 -10.30 5.65
N ASP A 156 -10.50 -9.43 6.55
CA ASP A 156 -9.64 -8.30 6.20
C ASP A 156 -8.17 -8.75 6.14
N GLU A 157 -7.38 -8.07 5.30
CA GLU A 157 -6.00 -8.43 4.97
C GLU A 157 -5.86 -9.94 4.61
N ALA A 158 -6.76 -10.43 3.76
CA ALA A 158 -6.85 -11.85 3.42
C ALA A 158 -5.56 -12.44 2.82
N HIS A 159 -4.63 -11.61 2.32
CA HIS A 159 -3.32 -12.07 1.86
C HIS A 159 -2.51 -12.74 2.97
N CYS A 160 -2.83 -12.49 4.25
CA CYS A 160 -2.19 -13.14 5.40
C CYS A 160 -2.41 -14.67 5.44
N VAL A 161 -3.36 -15.23 4.70
CA VAL A 161 -3.56 -16.69 4.61
C VAL A 161 -2.55 -17.37 3.71
N SER A 162 -1.93 -16.63 2.76
CA SER A 162 -1.05 -17.17 1.73
C SER A 162 0.41 -17.14 2.16
N GLN A 163 1.08 -18.28 2.07
CA GLN A 163 2.55 -18.37 2.27
C GLN A 163 3.34 -17.64 1.17
N TRP A 164 2.70 -17.29 0.07
CA TRP A 164 3.27 -16.49 -1.01
C TRP A 164 3.04 -14.99 -0.82
N GLY A 165 2.20 -14.61 0.17
CA GLY A 165 2.01 -13.25 0.59
C GLY A 165 3.20 -12.69 1.37
N GLN A 166 3.21 -11.39 1.55
CA GLN A 166 4.29 -10.70 2.27
C GLN A 166 4.19 -10.82 3.80
N ASP A 167 2.99 -11.02 4.37
CA ASP A 167 2.68 -11.07 5.80
C ASP A 167 1.85 -12.34 6.11
N PHE A 168 2.46 -13.50 5.89
CA PHE A 168 1.82 -14.78 6.20
C PHE A 168 1.62 -14.92 7.72
N ARG A 169 0.39 -15.28 8.12
CA ARG A 169 0.02 -15.50 9.53
C ARG A 169 -0.65 -16.85 9.70
N PRO A 170 -0.01 -17.82 10.41
CA PRO A 170 -0.57 -19.16 10.61
C PRO A 170 -1.98 -19.15 11.21
N ALA A 171 -2.32 -18.17 12.07
CA ALA A 171 -3.66 -18.06 12.66
C ALA A 171 -4.77 -17.87 11.59
N TYR A 172 -4.46 -17.36 10.40
CA TYR A 172 -5.43 -17.24 9.30
C TYR A 172 -5.83 -18.60 8.71
N LEU A 173 -4.99 -19.64 8.84
CA LEU A 173 -5.33 -20.99 8.39
C LEU A 173 -6.52 -21.59 9.18
N GLN A 174 -6.79 -21.07 10.37
CA GLN A 174 -7.90 -21.52 11.21
C GLN A 174 -9.27 -21.02 10.72
N ILE A 175 -9.30 -20.01 9.83
CA ILE A 175 -10.56 -19.42 9.33
C ILE A 175 -11.39 -20.46 8.59
N ALA A 176 -10.79 -21.29 7.74
CA ALA A 176 -11.53 -22.35 7.03
C ALA A 176 -12.15 -23.36 7.99
N GLN A 177 -11.40 -23.83 8.98
CA GLN A 177 -11.90 -24.76 10.01
C GLN A 177 -13.02 -24.14 10.83
N PHE A 178 -12.90 -22.85 11.17
CA PHE A 178 -13.97 -22.13 11.86
C PHE A 178 -15.25 -22.05 11.02
N ILE A 179 -15.14 -21.75 9.71
CA ILE A 179 -16.30 -21.71 8.79
C ILE A 179 -16.99 -23.09 8.72
N GLU A 180 -16.22 -24.17 8.63
CA GLU A 180 -16.72 -25.54 8.57
C GLU A 180 -17.41 -25.98 9.87
N ALA A 181 -16.96 -25.45 11.01
CA ALA A 181 -17.54 -25.76 12.32
C ALA A 181 -18.91 -25.07 12.56
N LEU A 182 -19.32 -24.11 11.73
CA LEU A 182 -20.58 -23.40 11.89
C LEU A 182 -21.77 -24.21 11.33
N PRO A 183 -22.89 -24.33 12.07
CA PRO A 183 -24.10 -25.03 11.60
C PRO A 183 -24.70 -24.45 10.32
N GLN A 184 -24.58 -23.14 10.13
CA GLN A 184 -24.94 -22.46 8.89
C GLN A 184 -23.74 -21.65 8.40
N ARG A 185 -23.28 -21.96 7.17
CA ARG A 185 -22.15 -21.25 6.57
C ARG A 185 -22.54 -19.81 6.25
N PRO A 186 -21.78 -18.80 6.70
CA PRO A 186 -21.96 -17.41 6.30
C PRO A 186 -21.54 -17.19 4.84
N VAL A 187 -21.91 -16.07 4.24
CA VAL A 187 -21.20 -15.53 3.08
C VAL A 187 -19.80 -15.16 3.53
N VAL A 188 -18.79 -15.57 2.77
CA VAL A 188 -17.39 -15.23 3.04
C VAL A 188 -16.93 -14.15 2.08
N ALA A 189 -16.49 -13.02 2.62
CA ALA A 189 -15.97 -11.90 1.83
C ALA A 189 -14.52 -11.59 2.24
N ALA A 190 -13.58 -11.93 1.37
CA ALA A 190 -12.16 -11.72 1.57
C ALA A 190 -11.70 -10.40 0.95
N PHE A 191 -10.97 -9.58 1.71
CA PHE A 191 -10.50 -8.25 1.33
C PHE A 191 -8.99 -8.15 1.48
N THR A 192 -8.33 -7.58 0.48
CA THR A 192 -6.91 -7.26 0.56
C THR A 192 -6.58 -6.04 -0.30
N ALA A 193 -5.50 -5.34 0.03
CA ALA A 193 -4.97 -4.25 -0.79
C ALA A 193 -4.04 -4.76 -1.89
N THR A 194 -3.33 -5.85 -1.63
CA THR A 194 -2.24 -6.36 -2.47
C THR A 194 -2.39 -7.87 -2.62
N ALA A 195 -2.61 -8.33 -3.84
CA ALA A 195 -2.60 -9.76 -4.14
C ALA A 195 -2.23 -9.97 -5.61
N THR A 196 -1.07 -10.59 -5.85
CA THR A 196 -0.73 -11.13 -7.16
C THR A 196 -1.70 -12.25 -7.54
N GLU A 197 -1.73 -12.64 -8.79
CA GLU A 197 -2.63 -13.72 -9.26
C GLU A 197 -2.48 -15.00 -8.44
N ARG A 198 -1.25 -15.38 -8.12
CA ARG A 198 -0.95 -16.54 -7.28
C ARG A 198 -1.55 -16.41 -5.88
N VAL A 199 -1.38 -15.26 -5.25
CA VAL A 199 -1.94 -14.98 -3.91
C VAL A 199 -3.48 -14.99 -3.96
N ARG A 200 -4.09 -14.50 -5.04
CA ARG A 200 -5.55 -14.56 -5.24
C ARG A 200 -6.07 -16.01 -5.32
N MET A 201 -5.35 -16.89 -6.02
CA MET A 201 -5.70 -18.33 -6.07
C MET A 201 -5.59 -18.97 -4.70
N ASP A 202 -4.50 -18.71 -3.96
CA ASP A 202 -4.30 -19.22 -2.61
C ASP A 202 -5.42 -18.77 -1.66
N ILE A 203 -5.77 -17.47 -1.66
CA ILE A 203 -6.86 -16.95 -0.82
C ILE A 203 -8.17 -17.72 -1.09
N GLN A 204 -8.53 -17.93 -2.35
CA GLN A 204 -9.75 -18.65 -2.71
C GLN A 204 -9.72 -20.09 -2.18
N GLN A 205 -8.60 -20.78 -2.32
CA GLN A 205 -8.45 -22.15 -1.88
C GLN A 205 -8.40 -22.27 -0.35
N MET A 206 -7.56 -21.47 0.30
CA MET A 206 -7.30 -21.58 1.74
C MET A 206 -8.48 -21.09 2.61
N LEU A 207 -9.28 -20.14 2.11
CA LEU A 207 -10.53 -19.72 2.76
C LEU A 207 -11.76 -20.51 2.30
N CYS A 208 -11.60 -21.54 1.47
CA CYS A 208 -12.68 -22.36 0.95
C CYS A 208 -13.82 -21.52 0.35
N LEU A 209 -13.49 -20.53 -0.51
CA LEU A 209 -14.49 -19.67 -1.13
C LEU A 209 -15.30 -20.45 -2.19
N HIS A 210 -16.62 -20.35 -2.13
CA HIS A 210 -17.53 -21.04 -3.04
C HIS A 210 -17.87 -20.18 -4.25
N ALA A 211 -17.30 -20.49 -5.42
CA ALA A 211 -17.50 -19.76 -6.68
C ALA A 211 -17.53 -18.22 -6.48
N PRO A 212 -16.46 -17.64 -5.88
CA PRO A 212 -16.50 -16.26 -5.46
C PRO A 212 -16.61 -15.29 -6.62
N GLN A 213 -17.25 -14.14 -6.39
CA GLN A 213 -17.09 -13.00 -7.25
C GLN A 213 -15.74 -12.37 -7.00
N VAL A 214 -14.83 -12.46 -7.95
CA VAL A 214 -13.54 -11.78 -7.87
C VAL A 214 -13.70 -10.36 -8.41
N VAL A 215 -13.35 -9.37 -7.59
CA VAL A 215 -13.37 -7.94 -7.94
C VAL A 215 -11.98 -7.37 -7.72
N VAL A 216 -11.32 -6.99 -8.79
CA VAL A 216 -10.04 -6.25 -8.75
C VAL A 216 -10.34 -4.84 -9.27
N THR A 217 -10.07 -3.81 -8.47
CA THR A 217 -10.41 -2.42 -8.85
C THR A 217 -9.23 -1.65 -9.44
N GLY A 218 -8.16 -2.36 -9.76
CA GLY A 218 -6.92 -1.76 -10.23
C GLY A 218 -5.97 -1.37 -9.10
N PHE A 219 -4.72 -1.19 -9.47
CA PHE A 219 -3.64 -0.82 -8.56
C PHE A 219 -3.11 0.60 -8.85
N ASP A 220 -3.72 1.27 -9.81
CA ASP A 220 -3.26 2.59 -10.19
C ASP A 220 -3.60 3.67 -9.17
N ARG A 221 -2.61 4.48 -8.84
CA ARG A 221 -2.72 5.63 -7.94
C ARG A 221 -2.14 6.87 -8.66
N PRO A 222 -2.89 7.49 -9.58
CA PRO A 222 -2.38 8.58 -10.42
C PRO A 222 -1.98 9.83 -9.62
N ASN A 223 -2.47 9.98 -8.40
CA ASN A 223 -2.10 11.07 -7.50
C ASN A 223 -0.79 10.85 -6.75
N LEU A 224 -0.16 9.66 -6.85
CA LEU A 224 1.13 9.38 -6.21
C LEU A 224 2.26 9.52 -7.21
N SER A 225 3.25 10.35 -6.87
CA SER A 225 4.52 10.42 -7.59
C SER A 225 5.53 9.46 -6.96
N PHE A 226 6.08 8.54 -7.76
CA PHE A 226 7.09 7.59 -7.29
C PHE A 226 8.48 8.01 -7.75
N GLU A 227 9.42 8.05 -6.82
CA GLU A 227 10.82 8.34 -7.11
C GLU A 227 11.74 7.34 -6.41
N VAL A 228 12.66 6.73 -7.15
CA VAL A 228 13.65 5.79 -6.65
C VAL A 228 15.04 6.36 -6.86
N GLN A 229 15.79 6.53 -5.77
CA GLN A 229 17.13 7.10 -5.79
C GLN A 229 18.14 6.15 -5.17
N GLU A 230 19.16 5.75 -5.92
CA GLU A 230 20.34 5.09 -5.35
C GLU A 230 21.21 6.14 -4.67
N MET A 231 21.44 5.98 -3.36
CA MET A 231 22.11 6.99 -2.55
C MET A 231 23.01 6.36 -1.48
N PRO A 232 24.27 6.84 -1.35
CA PRO A 232 25.14 6.41 -0.26
C PRO A 232 24.51 6.71 1.12
N GLU A 233 24.66 5.79 2.08
CA GLU A 233 24.05 5.89 3.42
C GLU A 233 24.29 7.25 4.08
N ARG A 234 25.53 7.74 4.02
CA ARG A 234 25.94 9.03 4.59
C ARG A 234 25.18 10.26 4.05
N GLN A 235 24.51 10.14 2.90
CA GLN A 235 23.80 11.24 2.26
C GLN A 235 22.30 11.21 2.53
N LYS A 236 21.75 10.04 2.90
CA LYS A 236 20.30 9.84 3.08
C LYS A 236 19.73 10.76 4.15
N ALA A 237 20.31 10.77 5.36
CA ALA A 237 19.83 11.61 6.45
C ALA A 237 19.81 13.10 6.08
N SER A 238 20.89 13.62 5.46
CA SER A 238 20.95 15.01 5.01
C SER A 238 19.90 15.33 3.94
N TRP A 239 19.63 14.40 3.03
CA TRP A 239 18.60 14.54 2.01
C TRP A 239 17.20 14.59 2.64
N ILE A 240 16.91 13.67 3.57
CA ILE A 240 15.63 13.61 4.30
C ILE A 240 15.43 14.89 5.14
N CYS A 241 16.44 15.32 5.90
CA CYS A 241 16.36 16.55 6.69
C CYS A 241 16.04 17.77 5.82
N ARG A 242 16.71 17.89 4.67
CA ARG A 242 16.45 18.99 3.74
C ARG A 242 15.00 18.93 3.23
N TYR A 243 14.54 17.78 2.75
CA TYR A 243 13.19 17.63 2.21
C TYR A 243 12.14 17.98 3.26
N VAL A 244 12.22 17.36 4.44
CA VAL A 244 11.27 17.55 5.55
C VAL A 244 11.21 19.02 6.00
N THR A 245 12.36 19.67 6.13
CA THR A 245 12.41 21.08 6.57
C THR A 245 12.08 22.10 5.47
N GLU A 246 12.05 21.70 4.24
CA GLU A 246 11.51 22.50 3.12
C GLU A 246 9.99 22.37 2.96
N HIS A 247 9.35 21.37 3.64
CA HIS A 247 7.91 21.11 3.63
C HIS A 247 7.33 21.05 5.05
N PRO A 248 7.47 22.13 5.87
CA PRO A 248 7.15 22.09 7.30
C PRO A 248 5.66 21.92 7.59
N ASP A 249 4.79 22.33 6.67
CA ASP A 249 3.33 22.27 6.82
C ASP A 249 2.72 20.94 6.37
N GLU A 250 3.54 20.06 5.78
CA GLU A 250 3.09 18.79 5.22
C GLU A 250 3.23 17.65 6.23
N ALA A 251 2.19 16.82 6.34
CA ALA A 251 2.28 15.59 7.11
C ALA A 251 3.04 14.52 6.31
N GLY A 252 4.02 13.87 6.95
CA GLY A 252 4.85 12.87 6.30
C GLY A 252 5.20 11.68 7.17
N ILE A 253 5.57 10.56 6.49
CA ILE A 253 6.07 9.35 7.15
C ILE A 253 7.44 9.02 6.58
N VAL A 254 8.39 8.68 7.46
CA VAL A 254 9.73 8.23 7.08
C VAL A 254 9.94 6.82 7.60
N TYR A 255 10.05 5.85 6.69
CA TYR A 255 10.29 4.45 7.04
C TYR A 255 11.77 4.11 7.11
N CYS A 256 12.18 3.45 8.20
CA CYS A 256 13.53 2.95 8.44
C CYS A 256 13.52 1.44 8.68
N ALA A 257 14.58 0.75 8.26
CA ALA A 257 14.68 -0.70 8.39
C ALA A 257 14.90 -1.18 9.84
N THR A 258 15.46 -0.34 10.73
CA THR A 258 15.81 -0.72 12.10
C THR A 258 15.32 0.30 13.12
N ARG A 259 15.08 -0.18 14.36
CA ARG A 259 14.71 0.68 15.51
C ARG A 259 15.75 1.77 15.76
N LYS A 260 17.04 1.38 15.75
CA LYS A 260 18.15 2.30 15.93
C LYS A 260 18.14 3.44 14.90
N SER A 261 17.93 3.12 13.63
CA SER A 261 17.85 4.15 12.58
C SER A 261 16.65 5.07 12.74
N VAL A 262 15.54 4.57 13.30
CA VAL A 262 14.37 5.41 13.63
C VAL A 262 14.76 6.45 14.69
N ASP A 263 15.37 6.01 15.80
CA ASP A 263 15.73 6.89 16.90
C ASP A 263 16.78 7.94 16.47
N GLU A 264 17.85 7.51 15.78
CA GLU A 264 18.91 8.39 15.28
C GLU A 264 18.37 9.43 14.27
N LEU A 265 17.53 9.02 13.33
CA LEU A 265 16.96 9.92 12.33
C LEU A 265 15.95 10.89 12.95
N THR A 266 15.16 10.44 13.94
CA THR A 266 14.22 11.30 14.65
C THR A 266 14.95 12.46 15.34
N LEU A 267 16.00 12.15 16.09
CA LEU A 267 16.82 13.18 16.76
C LEU A 267 17.47 14.13 15.75
N THR A 268 17.97 13.60 14.63
CA THR A 268 18.60 14.41 13.57
C THR A 268 17.59 15.36 12.91
N LEU A 269 16.36 14.91 12.70
CA LEU A 269 15.29 15.75 12.14
C LEU A 269 14.82 16.81 13.12
N GLN A 270 14.70 16.48 14.42
CA GLN A 270 14.34 17.44 15.46
C GLN A 270 15.38 18.56 15.57
N ASP A 271 16.68 18.20 15.61
CA ASP A 271 17.79 19.17 15.61
C ASP A 271 17.79 20.05 14.33
N ALA A 272 17.50 19.45 13.16
CA ALA A 272 17.43 20.20 11.91
C ALA A 272 16.24 21.17 11.85
N ALA A 273 15.10 20.82 12.42
CA ALA A 273 13.92 21.67 12.52
C ALA A 273 14.18 22.84 13.50
N GLU A 274 14.75 22.55 14.68
CA GLU A 274 15.12 23.55 15.69
C GLU A 274 16.12 24.58 15.15
N LYS A 275 17.18 24.14 14.47
CA LYS A 275 18.17 25.02 13.83
C LYS A 275 17.58 25.95 12.77
N ARG A 276 16.47 25.60 12.18
CA ARG A 276 15.74 26.43 11.21
C ARG A 276 14.60 27.24 11.83
N GLY A 277 14.37 27.13 13.14
CA GLY A 277 13.30 27.83 13.85
C GLY A 277 11.90 27.35 13.44
N LEU A 278 11.76 26.09 13.00
CA LEU A 278 10.47 25.52 12.57
C LEU A 278 9.73 24.96 13.80
N ASP A 279 8.49 25.38 13.99
CA ASP A 279 7.57 24.81 14.98
C ASP A 279 6.93 23.54 14.40
N MET A 280 7.71 22.44 14.38
CA MET A 280 7.30 21.19 13.79
C MET A 280 7.63 20.03 14.76
N ARG A 281 6.61 19.31 15.20
CA ARG A 281 6.79 18.13 16.05
C ARG A 281 7.05 16.89 15.21
N ILE A 282 8.12 16.16 15.55
CA ILE A 282 8.56 14.93 14.92
C ILE A 282 8.57 13.83 15.98
N ALA A 283 7.96 12.69 15.70
CA ALA A 283 7.89 11.57 16.62
C ALA A 283 8.42 10.28 16.00
N SER A 284 8.85 9.35 16.86
CA SER A 284 9.28 8.00 16.48
C SER A 284 8.19 6.98 16.74
N TYR A 285 8.22 5.87 15.98
CA TYR A 285 7.36 4.71 16.22
C TYR A 285 8.05 3.40 15.81
N HIS A 286 8.24 2.50 16.76
CA HIS A 286 8.75 1.14 16.52
C HIS A 286 8.37 0.18 17.65
N ALA A 287 8.43 -1.12 17.39
CA ALA A 287 8.00 -2.17 18.32
C ALA A 287 8.81 -2.22 19.64
N GLY A 288 9.97 -1.58 19.72
CA GLY A 288 10.77 -1.47 20.95
C GLY A 288 10.28 -0.42 21.94
N MET A 289 9.35 0.46 21.54
CA MET A 289 8.74 1.46 22.42
C MET A 289 7.65 0.85 23.29
N GLY A 290 7.41 1.44 24.48
CA GLY A 290 6.29 1.09 25.32
C GLY A 290 4.95 1.31 24.61
N MET A 291 3.94 0.50 24.95
CA MET A 291 2.62 0.56 24.32
C MET A 291 1.96 1.95 24.46
N GLU A 292 2.09 2.56 25.63
CA GLU A 292 1.55 3.90 25.88
C GLU A 292 2.17 4.96 24.96
N SER A 293 3.51 4.99 24.87
CA SER A 293 4.22 5.94 24.00
C SER A 293 3.87 5.74 22.52
N ARG A 294 3.72 4.47 22.07
CA ARG A 294 3.28 4.18 20.71
C ARG A 294 1.88 4.73 20.44
N THR A 295 0.95 4.49 21.36
CA THR A 295 -0.42 4.97 21.25
C THR A 295 -0.47 6.50 21.24
N GLN A 296 0.27 7.16 22.13
CA GLN A 296 0.33 8.63 22.18
C GLN A 296 0.90 9.23 20.90
N ASN A 297 2.03 8.70 20.39
CA ASN A 297 2.65 9.21 19.17
C ASN A 297 1.76 8.97 17.93
N GLN A 298 1.11 7.80 17.84
CA GLN A 298 0.16 7.52 16.76
C GLN A 298 -1.03 8.48 16.80
N GLN A 299 -1.64 8.70 17.98
CA GLN A 299 -2.75 9.62 18.12
C GLN A 299 -2.35 11.06 17.81
N ALA A 300 -1.18 11.50 18.26
CA ALA A 300 -0.66 12.82 17.97
C ALA A 300 -0.42 13.03 16.47
N PHE A 301 0.09 12.01 15.75
CA PHE A 301 0.25 12.06 14.31
C PHE A 301 -1.11 12.14 13.58
N VAL A 302 -2.08 11.33 14.01
CA VAL A 302 -3.42 11.31 13.43
C VAL A 302 -4.16 12.64 13.67
N ARG A 303 -3.91 13.32 14.80
CA ARG A 303 -4.51 14.61 15.16
C ARG A 303 -3.82 15.83 14.57
N ASP A 304 -2.77 15.66 13.76
CA ASP A 304 -1.91 16.73 13.25
C ASP A 304 -1.03 17.44 14.30
N ASP A 305 -0.98 16.95 15.54
CA ASP A 305 -0.06 17.45 16.58
C ASP A 305 1.40 17.09 16.27
N VAL A 306 1.62 15.99 15.56
CA VAL A 306 2.90 15.55 15.01
C VAL A 306 2.83 15.61 13.50
N ARG A 307 3.76 16.33 12.87
CA ARG A 307 3.82 16.48 11.39
C ARG A 307 4.55 15.33 10.73
N VAL A 308 5.61 14.84 11.35
CA VAL A 308 6.44 13.78 10.76
C VAL A 308 6.55 12.61 11.71
N MET A 309 6.24 11.43 11.18
CA MET A 309 6.44 10.17 11.89
C MET A 309 7.63 9.43 11.28
N VAL A 310 8.68 9.18 12.08
CA VAL A 310 9.80 8.31 11.70
C VAL A 310 9.54 6.92 12.29
N ALA A 311 9.49 5.89 11.45
CA ALA A 311 9.01 4.61 11.94
C ALA A 311 9.65 3.39 11.25
N THR A 312 9.54 2.22 11.89
CA THR A 312 9.69 0.93 11.21
C THR A 312 8.35 0.53 10.54
N ASN A 313 8.35 -0.58 9.78
CA ASN A 313 7.14 -1.19 9.21
C ASN A 313 6.04 -1.49 10.26
N ALA A 314 6.39 -1.53 11.58
CA ALA A 314 5.41 -1.64 12.66
C ALA A 314 4.41 -0.46 12.70
N PHE A 315 4.78 0.71 12.16
CA PHE A 315 3.90 1.86 11.97
C PHE A 315 3.26 1.75 10.60
N GLY A 316 2.14 1.14 10.53
CA GLY A 316 1.60 1.00 9.19
C GLY A 316 0.19 0.50 9.18
N MET A 317 -0.01 -0.73 9.51
CA MET A 317 -1.32 -1.34 9.47
C MET A 317 -2.27 -0.64 10.46
N GLY A 318 -3.40 -0.12 9.97
CA GLY A 318 -4.40 0.56 10.80
C GLY A 318 -4.34 2.10 10.83
N ILE A 319 -3.39 2.74 10.17
CA ILE A 319 -3.36 4.20 10.10
C ILE A 319 -4.18 4.67 8.90
N ASP A 320 -5.24 5.40 9.18
CA ASP A 320 -6.13 5.99 8.17
C ASP A 320 -6.10 7.53 8.24
N LYS A 321 -4.90 8.10 8.06
CA LYS A 321 -4.72 9.55 7.94
C LYS A 321 -4.78 9.95 6.47
N PRO A 322 -5.78 10.74 6.03
CA PRO A 322 -5.99 11.04 4.61
C PRO A 322 -4.95 12.00 4.02
N ASN A 323 -4.46 12.94 4.81
CA ASN A 323 -3.67 14.10 4.39
C ASN A 323 -2.14 13.90 4.51
N VAL A 324 -1.63 12.67 4.38
CA VAL A 324 -0.19 12.43 4.29
C VAL A 324 0.30 12.85 2.91
N ARG A 325 1.22 13.83 2.87
CA ARG A 325 1.70 14.42 1.60
C ARG A 325 2.97 13.76 1.08
N TYR A 326 3.73 13.09 1.94
CA TYR A 326 4.89 12.34 1.49
C TYR A 326 5.15 11.09 2.34
N VAL A 327 5.69 10.08 1.68
CA VAL A 327 6.25 8.89 2.30
C VAL A 327 7.68 8.71 1.80
N ILE A 328 8.64 8.64 2.72
CA ILE A 328 10.06 8.46 2.42
C ILE A 328 10.52 7.13 2.99
N HIS A 329 11.08 6.27 2.14
CA HIS A 329 11.76 5.06 2.56
C HIS A 329 13.26 5.34 2.64
N ASN A 330 13.82 5.36 3.86
CA ASN A 330 15.26 5.51 4.09
C ASN A 330 16.05 4.27 3.65
N ASN A 331 15.40 3.12 3.53
CA ASN A 331 15.97 1.85 3.10
C ASN A 331 14.98 1.11 2.20
N ALA A 332 15.47 0.23 1.31
CA ALA A 332 14.61 -0.62 0.50
C ALA A 332 13.72 -1.50 1.40
N PRO A 333 12.39 -1.55 1.17
CA PRO A 333 11.49 -2.49 1.80
C PRO A 333 11.84 -3.96 1.44
N GLU A 334 11.20 -4.89 2.10
CA GLU A 334 11.43 -6.33 1.87
C GLU A 334 10.76 -6.85 0.60
N SER A 335 9.74 -6.17 0.11
CA SER A 335 8.99 -6.54 -1.09
C SER A 335 8.33 -5.32 -1.75
N ILE A 336 7.88 -5.49 -3.00
CA ILE A 336 7.11 -4.47 -3.73
C ILE A 336 5.74 -4.28 -3.08
N GLU A 337 5.13 -5.33 -2.56
CA GLU A 337 3.85 -5.26 -1.85
C GLU A 337 3.97 -4.41 -0.58
N ALA A 338 5.04 -4.63 0.22
CA ALA A 338 5.30 -3.81 1.41
C ALA A 338 5.50 -2.35 1.02
N TYR A 339 6.31 -2.10 -0.01
CA TYR A 339 6.51 -0.75 -0.55
C TYR A 339 5.20 -0.10 -0.98
N TYR A 340 4.37 -0.82 -1.74
CA TYR A 340 3.08 -0.30 -2.23
C TYR A 340 2.11 0.00 -1.09
N GLN A 341 2.04 -0.85 -0.07
CA GLN A 341 1.18 -0.62 1.11
C GLN A 341 1.66 0.57 1.95
N GLU A 342 2.97 0.72 2.13
CA GLU A 342 3.58 1.81 2.90
C GLU A 342 3.48 3.14 2.14
N ALA A 343 3.85 3.17 0.86
CA ALA A 343 3.71 4.32 -0.02
C ALA A 343 2.23 4.73 -0.22
N GLY A 344 1.34 3.75 -0.30
CA GLY A 344 -0.11 3.94 -0.45
C GLY A 344 -0.80 4.63 0.73
N ARG A 345 -0.07 4.92 1.83
CA ARG A 345 -0.56 5.78 2.93
C ARG A 345 -0.60 7.23 2.56
N ALA A 346 0.20 7.64 1.58
CA ALA A 346 0.18 8.99 1.03
C ALA A 346 -1.09 9.22 0.20
N GLY A 347 -1.61 10.45 0.22
CA GLY A 347 -2.65 10.92 -0.67
C GLY A 347 -3.95 10.11 -0.67
N ARG A 348 -4.43 9.62 0.48
CA ARG A 348 -5.69 8.87 0.57
C ARG A 348 -6.93 9.70 0.27
N ASP A 349 -6.83 11.00 0.45
CA ASP A 349 -7.83 12.01 0.07
C ASP A 349 -7.92 12.24 -1.45
N GLY A 350 -6.97 11.70 -2.23
CA GLY A 350 -6.86 11.87 -3.67
C GLY A 350 -5.98 13.06 -4.07
N ASP A 351 -5.49 13.85 -3.11
CA ASP A 351 -4.57 14.95 -3.38
C ASP A 351 -3.18 14.42 -3.77
N PRO A 352 -2.39 15.19 -4.56
CA PRO A 352 -1.03 14.83 -4.94
C PRO A 352 -0.15 14.55 -3.73
N ALA A 353 0.63 13.47 -3.81
CA ALA A 353 1.57 13.08 -2.76
C ALA A 353 2.81 12.42 -3.35
N SER A 354 3.94 12.54 -2.64
CA SER A 354 5.25 12.06 -3.10
C SER A 354 5.71 10.82 -2.34
N CYS A 355 6.21 9.83 -3.07
CA CYS A 355 6.74 8.59 -2.52
C CYS A 355 8.20 8.43 -2.94
N PHE A 356 9.13 8.60 -1.99
CA PHE A 356 10.56 8.50 -2.23
C PHE A 356 11.11 7.19 -1.69
N LEU A 357 11.91 6.51 -2.47
CA LEU A 357 12.67 5.33 -2.07
C LEU A 357 14.16 5.62 -2.20
N LEU A 358 14.82 5.83 -1.07
CA LEU A 358 16.27 6.04 -0.98
C LEU A 358 16.92 4.69 -0.65
N TRP A 359 17.71 4.14 -1.56
CA TRP A 359 18.26 2.82 -1.38
C TRP A 359 19.75 2.73 -1.73
N ASN A 360 20.38 1.67 -1.26
CA ASN A 360 21.71 1.25 -1.69
C ASN A 360 21.88 -0.28 -1.57
N GLY A 361 22.98 -0.81 -2.08
CA GLY A 361 23.21 -2.25 -2.06
C GLY A 361 23.30 -2.88 -0.66
N ASN A 362 23.59 -2.09 0.40
CA ASN A 362 23.62 -2.60 1.77
C ASN A 362 22.22 -2.84 2.31
N ASP A 363 21.22 -2.07 1.86
CA ASP A 363 19.83 -2.29 2.26
C ASP A 363 19.36 -3.70 1.86
N LEU A 364 19.66 -4.11 0.64
CA LEU A 364 19.30 -5.43 0.13
C LEU A 364 20.07 -6.56 0.84
N ARG A 365 21.34 -6.32 1.22
CA ARG A 365 22.10 -7.26 2.04
C ARG A 365 21.46 -7.41 3.42
N LEU A 366 21.05 -6.31 4.03
CA LEU A 366 20.36 -6.30 5.33
C LEU A 366 19.04 -7.08 5.26
N ARG A 367 18.25 -6.89 4.18
CA ARG A 367 16.99 -7.66 3.98
C ARG A 367 17.26 -9.17 3.82
N ARG A 368 18.27 -9.55 3.05
CA ARG A 368 18.66 -10.97 2.93
C ARG A 368 19.11 -11.56 4.25
N PHE A 369 19.88 -10.80 5.03
CA PHE A 369 20.31 -11.20 6.37
C PHE A 369 19.12 -11.42 7.32
N PHE A 370 18.10 -10.54 7.29
CA PHE A 370 16.89 -10.77 8.07
C PHE A 370 16.12 -12.00 7.58
N ALA A 371 15.96 -12.17 6.28
CA ALA A 371 15.27 -13.32 5.70
C ALA A 371 15.93 -14.67 6.06
N GLU A 372 17.24 -14.68 6.32
CA GLU A 372 17.98 -15.86 6.81
C GLU A 372 17.77 -16.15 8.30
N ARG A 373 17.54 -15.10 9.11
CA ARG A 373 17.51 -15.17 10.58
C ARG A 373 16.13 -15.05 11.20
N GLU A 374 15.09 -14.81 10.41
CA GLU A 374 13.74 -14.85 10.96
C GLU A 374 13.49 -16.19 11.64
N PRO A 375 12.99 -16.16 12.90
CA PRO A 375 12.68 -17.38 13.61
C PRO A 375 11.73 -18.22 12.75
N ASP A 376 12.08 -19.49 12.60
CA ASP A 376 11.16 -20.44 12.03
C ASP A 376 9.94 -20.49 12.94
N ASP A 377 8.75 -20.25 12.38
CA ASP A 377 7.50 -20.36 13.14
C ASP A 377 7.35 -21.83 13.56
N GLU A 378 7.27 -22.08 14.88
CA GLU A 378 7.16 -23.42 15.44
C GLU A 378 5.90 -24.16 14.95
N GLN A 379 4.91 -23.43 14.44
CA GLN A 379 3.68 -24.00 13.88
C GLN A 379 3.83 -24.53 12.44
N LEU A 380 4.97 -24.23 11.78
CA LEU A 380 5.24 -24.67 10.41
C LEU A 380 6.13 -25.93 10.40
N ASP A 381 5.85 -26.85 9.48
CA ASP A 381 6.75 -27.96 9.18
C ASP A 381 8.00 -27.48 8.41
N GLU A 382 9.00 -28.38 8.28
CA GLU A 382 10.28 -28.04 7.65
C GLU A 382 10.14 -27.63 6.17
N GLU A 383 9.23 -28.28 5.44
CA GLU A 383 8.98 -27.97 4.04
C GLU A 383 8.32 -26.59 3.90
N GLN A 384 7.36 -26.27 4.75
CA GLN A 384 6.70 -24.97 4.81
C GLN A 384 7.68 -23.85 5.16
N ARG A 385 8.58 -24.07 6.12
CA ARG A 385 9.64 -23.11 6.48
C ARG A 385 10.58 -22.85 5.30
N LEU A 386 11.01 -23.91 4.62
CA LEU A 386 11.87 -23.79 3.44
C LEU A 386 11.19 -22.98 2.33
N ARG A 387 9.92 -23.28 2.05
CA ARG A 387 9.12 -22.54 1.06
C ARG A 387 8.97 -21.06 1.43
N ALA A 388 8.64 -20.75 2.68
CA ALA A 388 8.51 -19.38 3.16
C ALA A 388 9.82 -18.60 3.02
N ARG A 389 10.96 -19.24 3.36
CA ARG A 389 12.29 -18.65 3.19
C ARG A 389 12.61 -18.38 1.72
N GLN A 390 12.38 -19.35 0.83
CA GLN A 390 12.58 -19.16 -0.62
C GLN A 390 11.73 -18.02 -1.17
N ASN A 391 10.47 -17.91 -0.71
CA ASN A 391 9.60 -16.82 -1.11
C ASN A 391 10.16 -15.46 -0.69
N ARG A 392 10.64 -15.32 0.55
CA ARG A 392 11.27 -14.06 1.03
C ARG A 392 12.43 -13.63 0.13
N PHE A 393 13.33 -14.56 -0.23
CA PHE A 393 14.43 -14.24 -1.16
C PHE A 393 13.93 -13.81 -2.54
N ARG A 394 12.87 -14.43 -3.05
CA ARG A 394 12.24 -14.06 -4.32
C ARG A 394 11.66 -12.63 -4.26
N LEU A 395 10.95 -12.28 -3.20
CA LEU A 395 10.38 -10.95 -2.99
C LEU A 395 11.46 -9.86 -2.93
N ILE A 396 12.57 -10.13 -2.20
CA ILE A 396 13.73 -9.22 -2.14
C ILE A 396 14.35 -9.05 -3.54
N ALA A 397 14.46 -10.10 -4.34
CA ALA A 397 15.00 -10.00 -5.70
C ALA A 397 14.10 -9.18 -6.62
N GLN A 398 12.78 -9.30 -6.48
CA GLN A 398 11.81 -8.48 -7.22
C GLN A 398 11.89 -7.01 -6.81
N MET A 399 12.02 -6.71 -5.52
CA MET A 399 12.25 -5.35 -5.02
C MET A 399 13.57 -4.75 -5.54
N GLU A 400 14.62 -5.56 -5.62
CA GLU A 400 15.89 -5.15 -6.25
C GLU A 400 15.69 -4.78 -7.73
N GLY A 401 14.89 -5.56 -8.46
CA GLY A 401 14.51 -5.26 -9.85
C GLY A 401 13.80 -3.92 -9.99
N TYR A 402 12.84 -3.65 -9.09
CA TYR A 402 12.15 -2.36 -9.03
C TYR A 402 13.09 -1.19 -8.73
N CYS A 403 14.01 -1.35 -7.77
CA CYS A 403 14.99 -0.32 -7.42
C CYS A 403 15.95 0.01 -8.58
N LYS A 404 16.23 -0.94 -9.43
CA LYS A 404 17.21 -0.81 -10.53
C LYS A 404 16.59 -0.51 -11.89
N THR A 405 15.28 -0.59 -12.02
CA THR A 405 14.63 -0.34 -13.31
C THR A 405 14.88 1.09 -13.80
N THR A 406 15.12 1.22 -15.08
CA THR A 406 15.14 2.51 -15.80
C THR A 406 13.83 2.74 -16.57
N GLY A 407 12.93 1.76 -16.57
CA GLY A 407 11.58 1.88 -17.12
C GLY A 407 10.65 2.71 -16.23
N CYS A 408 9.41 2.87 -16.64
CA CYS A 408 8.41 3.56 -15.86
C CYS A 408 8.15 2.83 -14.53
N LEU A 409 8.30 3.52 -13.39
CA LEU A 409 8.07 2.94 -12.06
C LEU A 409 6.60 2.57 -11.83
N ARG A 410 5.68 3.37 -12.36
CA ARG A 410 4.23 3.13 -12.25
C ARG A 410 3.81 1.91 -13.06
N GLU A 411 4.23 1.82 -14.32
CA GLU A 411 3.97 0.66 -15.19
C GLU A 411 4.58 -0.63 -14.61
N TYR A 412 5.80 -0.58 -14.08
CA TYR A 412 6.43 -1.74 -13.44
C TYR A 412 5.58 -2.28 -12.28
N MET A 413 5.05 -1.38 -11.44
CA MET A 413 4.22 -1.74 -10.29
C MET A 413 2.88 -2.34 -10.73
N LEU A 414 2.23 -1.76 -11.73
CA LEU A 414 0.96 -2.26 -12.28
C LEU A 414 1.12 -3.68 -12.84
N ARG A 415 2.16 -3.93 -13.64
CA ARG A 415 2.47 -5.28 -14.14
C ARG A 415 2.79 -6.27 -13.03
N TYR A 416 3.48 -5.83 -11.99
CA TYR A 416 3.78 -6.69 -10.85
C TYR A 416 2.52 -7.25 -10.19
N PHE A 417 1.47 -6.43 -10.08
CA PHE A 417 0.18 -6.84 -9.53
C PHE A 417 -0.76 -7.49 -10.56
N GLY A 418 -0.35 -7.60 -11.82
CA GLY A 418 -1.14 -8.18 -12.89
C GLY A 418 -2.26 -7.26 -13.40
N ASP A 419 -2.07 -5.95 -13.29
CA ASP A 419 -2.96 -4.92 -13.84
C ASP A 419 -2.46 -4.51 -15.24
N GLU A 420 -2.60 -5.45 -16.20
CA GLU A 420 -2.06 -5.27 -17.54
C GLU A 420 -2.79 -4.18 -18.33
N ASP A 421 -4.08 -3.99 -18.09
CA ASP A 421 -4.87 -2.95 -18.75
C ASP A 421 -4.39 -1.56 -18.35
N ALA A 422 -4.26 -1.29 -17.04
CA ALA A 422 -3.74 -0.02 -16.57
C ALA A 422 -2.27 0.19 -16.96
N ALA A 423 -1.46 -0.87 -17.00
CA ALA A 423 -0.08 -0.79 -17.49
C ALA A 423 -0.03 -0.41 -18.98
N ALA A 424 -0.93 -0.98 -19.80
CA ALA A 424 -1.04 -0.65 -21.22
C ALA A 424 -1.50 0.80 -21.45
N GLU A 425 -2.43 1.30 -20.64
CA GLU A 425 -2.88 2.72 -20.68
C GLU A 425 -1.71 3.67 -20.38
N VAL A 426 -0.89 3.36 -19.37
CA VAL A 426 0.31 4.16 -19.04
C VAL A 426 1.29 4.18 -20.22
N LEU A 427 1.49 3.06 -20.91
CA LEU A 427 2.37 2.99 -22.10
C LEU A 427 1.79 3.73 -23.30
N ALA A 428 0.48 3.63 -23.54
CA ALA A 428 -0.19 4.36 -24.60
C ALA A 428 -0.04 5.88 -24.41
N HIS A 429 -0.31 6.36 -23.18
CA HIS A 429 -0.08 7.77 -22.83
C HIS A 429 1.38 8.20 -23.02
N ALA A 430 2.33 7.33 -22.64
CA ALA A 430 3.76 7.58 -22.86
C ALA A 430 4.14 7.71 -24.34
N ALA A 431 3.50 6.92 -25.20
CA ALA A 431 3.73 6.97 -26.64
C ALA A 431 3.16 8.26 -27.27
N GLU A 432 2.02 8.72 -26.81
CA GLU A 432 1.36 9.94 -27.29
C GLU A 432 2.07 11.22 -26.84
N THR A 433 2.51 11.28 -25.59
CA THR A 433 3.05 12.51 -24.98
C THR A 433 4.57 12.60 -25.08
N GLY A 434 5.27 11.48 -25.28
CA GLY A 434 6.73 11.41 -25.23
C GLY A 434 7.34 11.61 -23.82
N THR A 435 6.48 11.77 -22.79
CA THR A 435 6.89 12.07 -21.40
C THR A 435 6.75 10.88 -20.43
N GLY A 436 6.50 9.68 -20.95
CA GLY A 436 6.24 8.50 -20.14
C GLY A 436 4.91 8.66 -19.36
N CYS A 437 4.86 8.22 -18.10
CA CYS A 437 3.65 8.40 -17.28
C CYS A 437 3.47 9.84 -16.76
N GLY A 438 4.42 10.73 -17.04
CA GLY A 438 4.41 12.12 -16.58
C GLY A 438 4.54 12.34 -15.07
N ASN A 439 4.59 11.27 -14.27
CA ASN A 439 4.49 11.36 -12.80
C ASN A 439 5.51 10.52 -12.01
N CYS A 440 6.44 9.81 -12.64
CA CYS A 440 7.45 9.09 -11.87
C CYS A 440 8.85 9.61 -12.18
N GLY A 441 9.77 9.47 -11.21
CA GLY A 441 11.14 9.96 -11.32
C GLY A 441 11.87 9.48 -12.56
N ASN A 442 11.64 8.23 -13.00
CA ASN A 442 12.27 7.69 -14.20
C ASN A 442 11.72 8.33 -15.49
N CYS A 443 10.41 8.57 -15.58
CA CYS A 443 9.81 9.22 -16.75
C CYS A 443 10.16 10.71 -16.86
N LEU A 444 10.37 11.38 -15.73
CA LEU A 444 10.70 12.80 -15.64
C LEU A 444 12.20 13.09 -15.75
N THR A 445 13.04 12.04 -15.71
CA THR A 445 14.49 12.18 -15.86
C THR A 445 14.85 12.14 -17.34
N GLU A 446 15.65 13.11 -17.80
CA GLU A 446 16.25 13.03 -19.12
C GLU A 446 17.33 11.96 -19.13
N TYR A 447 17.16 10.98 -19.99
CA TYR A 447 18.13 9.93 -20.23
C TYR A 447 18.78 10.11 -21.60
N GLU A 448 20.09 9.97 -21.65
CA GLU A 448 20.78 9.66 -22.88
C GLU A 448 20.54 8.19 -23.18
N VAL A 449 20.02 7.91 -24.37
CA VAL A 449 19.80 6.53 -24.82
C VAL A 449 21.11 6.05 -25.47
N GLU A 450 21.65 4.98 -24.89
CA GLU A 450 22.88 4.35 -25.41
C GLU A 450 22.51 2.96 -25.97
N ASP A 451 22.97 2.70 -27.19
CA ASP A 451 22.82 1.39 -27.81
C ASP A 451 23.84 0.41 -27.21
N MET A 452 23.34 -0.60 -26.52
CA MET A 452 24.12 -1.67 -25.89
C MET A 452 23.81 -3.03 -26.54
N THR A 453 23.27 -3.06 -27.73
CA THR A 453 22.81 -4.27 -28.43
C THR A 453 23.91 -5.31 -28.53
N GLU A 454 25.07 -4.96 -28.99
CA GLU A 454 26.20 -5.88 -29.10
C GLU A 454 26.71 -6.38 -27.75
N ALA A 455 26.75 -5.48 -26.75
CA ALA A 455 27.12 -5.88 -25.41
C ALA A 455 26.09 -6.84 -24.79
N ALA A 456 24.79 -6.61 -25.00
CA ALA A 456 23.73 -7.48 -24.58
C ALA A 456 23.82 -8.88 -25.22
N ARG A 457 24.10 -8.93 -26.52
CA ARG A 457 24.36 -10.19 -27.25
C ARG A 457 25.56 -10.93 -26.69
N ALA A 458 26.68 -10.25 -26.44
CA ALA A 458 27.88 -10.86 -25.86
C ALA A 458 27.60 -11.49 -24.46
N VAL A 459 26.85 -10.79 -23.62
CA VAL A 459 26.45 -11.30 -22.32
C VAL A 459 25.58 -12.56 -22.46
N MET A 460 24.54 -12.50 -23.30
CA MET A 460 23.62 -13.64 -23.49
C MET A 460 24.31 -14.84 -24.12
N ALA A 461 25.18 -14.65 -25.10
CA ALA A 461 25.97 -15.72 -25.71
C ALA A 461 26.89 -16.40 -24.70
N PHE A 462 27.55 -15.63 -23.82
CA PHE A 462 28.40 -16.19 -22.75
C PHE A 462 27.60 -17.03 -21.76
N VAL A 463 26.40 -16.55 -21.36
CA VAL A 463 25.49 -17.28 -20.44
C VAL A 463 24.89 -18.51 -21.12
N ALA A 464 24.51 -18.42 -22.41
CA ALA A 464 24.00 -19.54 -23.19
C ALA A 464 25.01 -20.71 -23.26
N ALA A 465 26.27 -20.40 -23.51
CA ALA A 465 27.33 -21.40 -23.55
C ALA A 465 27.62 -22.07 -22.18
N ARG A 466 27.18 -21.47 -21.08
CA ARG A 466 27.48 -21.94 -19.71
C ARG A 466 26.30 -21.69 -18.75
N PRO A 467 25.12 -22.24 -19.04
CA PRO A 467 23.90 -21.95 -18.28
C PRO A 467 24.05 -22.42 -16.82
N GLY A 468 23.70 -21.52 -15.88
CA GLY A 468 23.67 -21.84 -14.48
C GLY A 468 25.03 -22.07 -13.78
N ARG A 469 26.16 -21.81 -14.46
CA ARG A 469 27.50 -22.07 -13.88
C ARG A 469 28.08 -20.90 -13.11
N PHE A 470 27.81 -19.68 -13.52
CA PHE A 470 28.51 -18.49 -13.01
C PHE A 470 27.52 -17.40 -12.59
N GLY A 471 27.87 -16.72 -11.49
CA GLY A 471 27.12 -15.56 -11.00
C GLY A 471 27.51 -14.27 -11.73
N LYS A 472 26.67 -13.25 -11.61
CA LYS A 472 26.78 -11.95 -12.27
C LYS A 472 28.16 -11.31 -12.19
N SER A 473 28.78 -11.32 -11.00
CA SER A 473 30.09 -10.66 -10.81
C SER A 473 31.19 -11.33 -11.62
N LEU A 474 31.24 -12.67 -11.62
CA LEU A 474 32.26 -13.40 -12.37
C LEU A 474 32.04 -13.28 -13.88
N VAL A 475 30.78 -13.33 -14.35
CA VAL A 475 30.45 -13.10 -15.76
C VAL A 475 30.89 -11.70 -16.21
N ALA A 476 30.62 -10.66 -15.42
CA ALA A 476 31.07 -9.31 -15.72
C ALA A 476 32.60 -9.18 -15.75
N ASP A 477 33.29 -9.80 -14.80
CA ASP A 477 34.74 -9.76 -14.72
C ASP A 477 35.40 -10.50 -15.91
N VAL A 478 34.84 -11.64 -16.35
CA VAL A 478 35.31 -12.38 -17.55
C VAL A 478 35.10 -11.59 -18.83
N LEU A 479 33.92 -11.04 -19.03
CA LEU A 479 33.61 -10.25 -20.25
C LEU A 479 34.44 -8.96 -20.32
N HIS A 480 34.79 -8.38 -19.16
CA HIS A 480 35.73 -7.26 -19.11
C HIS A 480 37.18 -7.64 -19.40
N GLY A 481 37.55 -8.93 -19.28
CA GLY A 481 38.94 -9.38 -19.36
C GLY A 481 39.69 -9.25 -18.04
N GLY A 482 39.02 -9.45 -16.91
CA GLY A 482 39.62 -9.41 -15.58
C GLY A 482 40.68 -10.48 -15.39
N LYS A 483 41.71 -10.18 -14.58
CA LYS A 483 42.85 -11.07 -14.31
C LYS A 483 42.85 -11.55 -12.88
N THR A 484 41.70 -12.05 -12.39
CA THR A 484 41.61 -12.61 -11.03
C THR A 484 42.07 -14.06 -11.01
N GLN A 485 42.62 -14.52 -9.86
CA GLN A 485 43.06 -15.89 -9.67
C GLN A 485 41.95 -16.90 -10.04
N ARG A 486 40.70 -16.59 -9.68
CA ARG A 486 39.52 -17.43 -9.96
C ARG A 486 39.22 -17.61 -11.45
N ILE A 487 39.51 -16.60 -12.28
CA ILE A 487 39.36 -16.67 -13.76
C ILE A 487 40.35 -17.67 -14.31
N PHE A 488 41.62 -17.64 -13.88
CA PHE A 488 42.66 -18.56 -14.31
C PHE A 488 42.43 -19.98 -13.78
N GLU A 489 42.03 -20.17 -12.52
CA GLU A 489 41.69 -21.47 -11.96
C GLU A 489 40.56 -22.18 -12.70
N LEU A 490 39.63 -21.42 -13.27
CA LEU A 490 38.48 -21.94 -14.01
C LEU A 490 38.71 -21.94 -15.54
N HIS A 491 39.91 -21.61 -16.01
CA HIS A 491 40.26 -21.48 -17.43
C HIS A 491 39.29 -20.61 -18.23
N LEU A 492 38.81 -19.54 -17.60
CA LEU A 492 37.87 -18.62 -18.22
C LEU A 492 38.56 -17.53 -19.07
N ASP A 493 39.84 -17.37 -18.94
CA ASP A 493 40.68 -16.53 -19.79
C ASP A 493 40.84 -17.11 -21.22
N GLU A 494 40.61 -18.41 -21.41
CA GLU A 494 40.56 -19.08 -22.70
C GLU A 494 39.11 -19.21 -23.24
N ALA A 495 38.14 -18.77 -22.49
CA ALA A 495 36.73 -18.93 -22.84
C ALA A 495 36.30 -17.97 -23.98
N ALA A 496 35.46 -18.48 -24.88
CA ALA A 496 34.82 -17.61 -25.88
C ALA A 496 34.06 -16.47 -25.16
N GLY A 497 34.35 -15.22 -25.55
CA GLY A 497 33.78 -14.03 -24.92
C GLY A 497 34.67 -13.37 -23.85
N TYR A 498 35.81 -13.99 -23.44
CA TYR A 498 36.75 -13.33 -22.53
C TYR A 498 37.24 -12.00 -23.11
N GLY A 499 37.11 -10.92 -22.32
CA GLY A 499 37.53 -9.57 -22.75
C GLY A 499 36.72 -8.94 -23.89
N SER A 500 35.60 -9.57 -24.31
CA SER A 500 34.76 -9.03 -25.38
C SER A 500 34.16 -7.67 -25.08
N LEU A 501 34.05 -7.31 -23.81
CA LEU A 501 33.57 -6.03 -23.30
C LEU A 501 34.63 -5.27 -22.51
N ALA A 502 35.92 -5.39 -22.92
CA ALA A 502 37.04 -4.72 -22.24
C ALA A 502 36.95 -3.18 -22.25
N ALA A 503 36.23 -2.59 -23.20
CA ALA A 503 35.97 -1.15 -23.26
C ALA A 503 34.99 -0.69 -22.17
N GLU A 504 34.16 -1.60 -21.63
CA GLU A 504 33.17 -1.30 -20.63
C GLU A 504 33.71 -1.58 -19.21
N SER A 505 33.35 -0.76 -18.22
CA SER A 505 33.70 -1.08 -16.84
C SER A 505 32.90 -2.28 -16.33
N THR A 506 33.47 -3.05 -15.40
CA THR A 506 32.76 -4.19 -14.77
C THR A 506 31.46 -3.76 -14.11
N GLY A 507 31.37 -2.52 -13.59
CA GLY A 507 30.14 -1.93 -13.06
C GLY A 507 29.05 -1.74 -14.11
N ARG A 508 29.44 -1.28 -15.31
CA ARG A 508 28.49 -1.13 -16.44
C ARG A 508 28.01 -2.49 -16.95
N ILE A 509 28.89 -3.46 -17.06
CA ILE A 509 28.51 -4.83 -17.48
C ILE A 509 27.55 -5.45 -16.45
N ARG A 510 27.76 -5.26 -15.14
CA ARG A 510 26.82 -5.72 -14.10
C ARG A 510 25.46 -5.05 -14.21
N ASN A 511 25.43 -3.75 -14.48
CA ASN A 511 24.17 -3.02 -14.70
C ASN A 511 23.44 -3.53 -15.96
N LEU A 512 24.17 -3.79 -17.05
CA LEU A 512 23.61 -4.40 -18.26
C LEU A 512 22.98 -5.77 -17.97
N ILE A 513 23.66 -6.63 -17.21
CA ILE A 513 23.15 -7.94 -16.78
C ILE A 513 21.87 -7.76 -15.96
N ASP A 514 21.83 -6.79 -15.03
CA ASP A 514 20.63 -6.50 -14.23
C ASP A 514 19.45 -6.08 -15.11
N GLN A 515 19.70 -5.25 -16.13
CA GLN A 515 18.65 -4.84 -17.07
C GLN A 515 18.19 -5.98 -17.98
N LEU A 516 19.09 -6.87 -18.40
CA LEU A 516 18.72 -8.09 -19.14
C LEU A 516 17.86 -9.01 -18.28
N CYS A 517 18.18 -9.15 -16.99
CA CYS A 517 17.33 -9.88 -16.04
C CYS A 517 15.96 -9.21 -15.86
N GLY A 518 15.93 -7.90 -15.65
CA GLY A 518 14.68 -7.14 -15.47
C GLY A 518 13.75 -7.15 -16.69
N ARG A 519 14.30 -7.32 -17.90
CA ARG A 519 13.52 -7.41 -19.15
C ARG A 519 13.25 -8.85 -19.61
N GLY A 520 13.64 -9.87 -18.79
CA GLY A 520 13.34 -11.27 -19.05
C GLY A 520 14.25 -11.97 -20.07
N TYR A 521 15.35 -11.36 -20.49
CA TYR A 521 16.36 -12.00 -21.35
C TYR A 521 17.31 -12.91 -20.58
N LEU A 522 17.56 -12.61 -19.31
CA LEU A 522 18.28 -13.45 -18.37
C LEU A 522 17.43 -13.71 -17.13
N THR A 523 17.76 -14.75 -16.40
CA THR A 523 17.20 -15.03 -15.07
C THR A 523 18.30 -15.50 -14.14
N SER A 524 18.10 -15.39 -12.83
CA SER A 524 19.04 -15.90 -11.82
C SER A 524 18.50 -17.15 -11.18
N SER A 525 19.36 -18.14 -10.96
CA SER A 525 19.02 -19.32 -10.16
C SER A 525 18.67 -18.91 -8.72
N GLN A 526 17.86 -19.72 -8.06
CA GLN A 526 17.54 -19.53 -6.63
C GLN A 526 18.67 -20.10 -5.76
N GLY A 527 19.00 -19.42 -4.66
CA GLY A 527 19.98 -19.90 -3.68
C GLY A 527 20.92 -18.81 -3.16
N GLN A 528 21.81 -19.21 -2.25
CA GLN A 528 22.78 -18.33 -1.60
C GLN A 528 23.80 -17.71 -2.60
N TYR A 529 24.10 -18.44 -3.67
CA TYR A 529 25.02 -18.03 -4.74
C TYR A 529 24.30 -18.07 -6.08
N PRO A 530 23.49 -17.04 -6.43
CA PRO A 530 22.71 -17.04 -7.64
C PRO A 530 23.60 -17.04 -8.88
N THR A 531 23.29 -17.91 -9.82
CA THR A 531 23.96 -18.05 -11.11
C THR A 531 23.04 -17.61 -12.24
N LEU A 532 23.60 -17.19 -13.37
CA LEU A 532 22.83 -16.67 -14.51
C LEU A 532 22.38 -17.80 -15.45
N LEU A 533 21.14 -17.68 -15.88
CA LEU A 533 20.45 -18.54 -16.85
C LEU A 533 19.83 -17.66 -17.94
N LEU A 534 19.55 -18.25 -19.09
CA LEU A 534 18.71 -17.58 -20.11
C LEU A 534 17.28 -17.42 -19.60
N GLY A 535 16.69 -16.26 -19.82
CA GLY A 535 15.30 -15.97 -19.51
C GLY A 535 14.35 -16.33 -20.66
N PRO A 536 13.03 -16.26 -20.46
CA PRO A 536 12.02 -16.63 -21.46
C PRO A 536 12.16 -15.87 -22.78
N ARG A 537 12.62 -14.60 -22.74
CA ARG A 537 12.79 -13.77 -23.93
C ARG A 537 14.11 -13.99 -24.67
N ALA A 538 15.01 -14.78 -24.13
CA ALA A 538 16.30 -15.04 -24.78
C ALA A 538 16.16 -15.68 -26.18
N VAL A 539 15.04 -16.38 -26.45
CA VAL A 539 14.72 -16.98 -27.76
C VAL A 539 14.63 -15.94 -28.88
N GLU A 540 14.46 -14.66 -28.55
CA GLU A 540 14.47 -13.56 -29.53
C GLU A 540 15.88 -13.28 -30.06
N VAL A 541 16.92 -13.80 -29.41
CA VAL A 541 18.33 -13.44 -29.67
C VAL A 541 19.26 -14.64 -29.80
N VAL A 542 18.93 -15.74 -29.11
CA VAL A 542 19.75 -16.94 -29.01
C VAL A 542 18.98 -18.13 -29.59
N ASP A 543 19.60 -18.89 -30.48
CA ASP A 543 19.01 -20.09 -31.07
C ASP A 543 19.02 -21.31 -30.11
N ALA A 544 18.42 -22.43 -30.53
CA ALA A 544 18.31 -23.63 -29.72
C ALA A 544 19.67 -24.26 -29.38
N ASP A 545 20.71 -24.00 -30.16
CA ASP A 545 22.07 -24.51 -29.96
C ASP A 545 22.95 -23.56 -29.13
N GLY A 546 22.37 -22.45 -28.63
CA GLY A 546 23.04 -21.45 -27.81
C GLY A 546 23.92 -20.48 -28.61
N GLY A 547 23.81 -20.50 -29.94
CA GLY A 547 24.39 -19.50 -30.87
C GLY A 547 23.54 -18.23 -30.94
N LEU A 548 24.09 -17.18 -31.53
CA LEU A 548 23.29 -16.01 -31.89
C LEU A 548 22.42 -16.37 -33.09
N ALA A 549 21.11 -16.18 -32.97
CA ALA A 549 20.17 -16.48 -34.05
C ALA A 549 20.54 -15.70 -35.31
N ALA A 550 20.54 -16.38 -36.46
CA ALA A 550 21.04 -15.83 -37.76
C ALA A 550 20.25 -14.62 -38.27
N ASP A 551 19.02 -14.43 -37.79
CA ASP A 551 18.13 -13.32 -38.16
C ASP A 551 17.75 -12.44 -36.95
N THR A 552 18.77 -11.84 -36.33
CA THR A 552 18.57 -10.93 -35.18
C THR A 552 18.46 -9.45 -35.60
N GLY A 553 18.15 -9.18 -36.84
CA GLY A 553 18.07 -7.80 -37.35
C GLY A 553 17.09 -6.87 -36.64
N ALA A 554 16.13 -7.43 -35.89
CA ALA A 554 15.14 -6.68 -35.11
C ALA A 554 15.52 -6.47 -33.64
N PHE A 555 16.52 -7.20 -33.09
CA PHE A 555 16.88 -7.05 -31.67
C PHE A 555 17.74 -5.80 -31.47
N THR A 556 17.18 -4.86 -30.70
CA THR A 556 17.91 -3.68 -30.22
C THR A 556 17.79 -3.61 -28.70
N PHE A 557 18.91 -3.40 -28.02
CA PHE A 557 18.95 -3.26 -26.57
C PHE A 557 19.55 -1.90 -26.20
N THR A 558 18.68 -0.99 -25.82
CA THR A 558 19.08 0.35 -25.41
C THR A 558 19.07 0.47 -23.89
N VAL A 559 20.07 1.15 -23.35
CA VAL A 559 20.20 1.47 -21.94
C VAL A 559 20.03 2.96 -21.75
N LYS A 560 19.18 3.35 -20.82
CA LYS A 560 19.02 4.76 -20.45
C LYS A 560 20.09 5.15 -19.43
N ARG A 561 20.83 6.19 -19.71
CA ARG A 561 21.80 6.80 -18.81
C ARG A 561 21.28 8.16 -18.35
N ALA A 562 21.17 8.39 -17.04
CA ALA A 562 20.77 9.71 -16.54
C ALA A 562 21.78 10.77 -16.99
N ALA A 563 21.31 11.80 -17.67
CA ALA A 563 22.15 12.93 -18.06
C ALA A 563 22.74 13.59 -16.79
N LYS A 564 24.02 14.01 -16.88
CA LYS A 564 24.80 14.50 -15.72
C LYS A 564 24.24 15.75 -15.01
N LYS A 565 23.19 16.39 -15.55
CA LYS A 565 22.60 17.62 -15.00
C LYS A 565 21.10 17.41 -14.74
N SER A 566 20.69 17.36 -13.50
CA SER A 566 19.34 17.69 -12.97
C SER A 566 18.58 16.70 -12.07
N ARG A 567 19.28 15.86 -11.32
CA ARG A 567 18.60 14.91 -10.41
C ARG A 567 17.72 15.53 -9.29
N GLY A 568 17.76 16.84 -9.05
CA GLY A 568 17.05 17.48 -7.92
C GLY A 568 15.92 18.44 -8.29
N SER A 569 15.86 18.94 -9.52
CA SER A 569 14.93 20.06 -9.83
C SER A 569 13.66 19.66 -10.61
N ARG A 570 13.62 18.47 -11.22
CA ARG A 570 12.51 18.06 -12.10
C ARG A 570 11.43 17.23 -11.40
N ALA A 571 11.79 16.37 -10.46
CA ALA A 571 10.80 15.69 -9.63
C ALA A 571 9.99 16.71 -8.80
N ARG A 572 10.64 17.76 -8.29
CA ARG A 572 9.95 18.93 -7.72
C ARG A 572 8.96 19.54 -8.70
N ARG A 573 9.41 19.79 -9.93
CA ARG A 573 8.59 20.43 -10.96
C ARG A 573 7.36 19.57 -11.37
N ALA A 574 7.46 18.23 -11.30
CA ALA A 574 6.33 17.36 -11.60
C ALA A 574 5.30 17.34 -10.47
N VAL A 575 5.75 17.26 -9.22
CA VAL A 575 4.84 17.39 -8.05
C VAL A 575 4.21 18.77 -8.03
N ASP A 576 4.99 19.81 -8.33
CA ASP A 576 4.50 21.17 -8.44
C ASP A 576 3.51 21.33 -9.62
N LEU A 577 3.79 20.72 -10.78
CA LEU A 577 2.88 20.69 -11.93
C LEU A 577 1.60 19.91 -11.64
N LEU A 578 1.69 18.74 -10.98
CA LEU A 578 0.51 17.99 -10.56
C LEU A 578 -0.30 18.75 -9.49
N ARG A 579 0.38 19.49 -8.62
CA ARG A 579 -0.27 20.39 -7.67
C ARG A 579 -0.93 21.55 -8.42
N GLU A 580 -0.24 22.16 -9.37
CA GLU A 580 -0.81 23.22 -10.22
C GLU A 580 -1.99 22.71 -11.06
N GLU A 581 -1.93 21.51 -11.63
CA GLU A 581 -3.05 20.87 -12.34
C GLU A 581 -4.19 20.45 -11.40
N SER A 582 -3.87 19.94 -10.20
CA SER A 582 -4.86 19.60 -9.17
C SER A 582 -5.50 20.87 -8.61
N ASP A 583 -4.70 21.88 -8.35
CA ASP A 583 -5.18 23.21 -7.94
C ASP A 583 -6.03 23.84 -9.04
N ALA A 584 -5.64 23.71 -10.32
CA ALA A 584 -6.43 24.20 -11.45
C ALA A 584 -7.75 23.44 -11.67
N ARG A 585 -7.81 22.15 -11.30
CA ARG A 585 -9.05 21.34 -11.36
C ARG A 585 -9.89 21.46 -10.07
N SER A 586 -9.29 21.88 -8.96
CA SER A 586 -9.94 21.84 -7.65
C SER A 586 -10.40 23.18 -7.12
N VAL A 587 -9.83 24.32 -7.47
CA VAL A 587 -10.34 25.68 -7.10
C VAL A 587 -9.58 26.76 -7.89
N PRO A 588 -10.25 27.84 -8.38
CA PRO A 588 -9.57 29.11 -8.67
C PRO A 588 -9.02 29.65 -7.33
N ARG A 589 -7.72 29.88 -7.25
CA ARG A 589 -7.12 30.59 -6.11
C ARG A 589 -7.57 32.06 -6.18
N VAL A 590 -8.69 32.34 -5.57
CA VAL A 590 -9.03 33.68 -5.13
C VAL A 590 -8.54 33.76 -3.68
N GLY A 591 -7.89 34.85 -3.28
CA GLY A 591 -7.30 35.01 -1.95
C GLY A 591 -8.28 34.70 -0.80
N ASP A 592 -9.55 34.99 -1.00
CA ASP A 592 -10.65 34.81 -0.06
C ASP A 592 -10.91 33.32 0.31
N ASP A 593 -10.75 32.39 -0.65
CA ASP A 593 -11.01 30.97 -0.40
C ASP A 593 -9.92 30.30 0.46
N VAL A 594 -8.70 30.79 0.39
CA VAL A 594 -7.59 30.30 1.23
C VAL A 594 -7.79 30.72 2.67
N GLU A 595 -8.22 31.97 2.91
CA GLU A 595 -8.46 32.46 4.25
C GLU A 595 -9.65 31.74 4.89
N LEU A 596 -10.77 31.56 4.17
CA LEU A 596 -11.90 30.78 4.65
C LEU A 596 -11.50 29.35 4.97
N PHE A 597 -10.69 28.73 4.11
CA PHE A 597 -10.21 27.36 4.36
C PHE A 597 -9.43 27.26 5.66
N GLU A 598 -8.49 28.18 5.93
CA GLU A 598 -7.70 28.17 7.18
C GLU A 598 -8.57 28.46 8.40
N ARG A 599 -9.57 29.31 8.31
CA ARG A 599 -10.55 29.55 9.40
C ARG A 599 -11.37 28.29 9.69
N LEU A 600 -11.93 27.64 8.68
CA LEU A 600 -12.66 26.38 8.84
C LEU A 600 -11.76 25.23 9.35
N ARG A 601 -10.48 25.23 8.96
CA ARG A 601 -9.47 24.28 9.45
C ARG A 601 -9.17 24.50 10.94
N ALA A 602 -9.05 25.76 11.37
CA ALA A 602 -8.86 26.08 12.77
C ALA A 602 -10.06 25.66 13.62
N LEU A 603 -11.29 25.99 13.20
CA LEU A 603 -12.54 25.55 13.83
C LEU A 603 -12.62 24.02 13.92
N ARG A 604 -12.31 23.32 12.83
CA ARG A 604 -12.25 21.85 12.83
C ARG A 604 -11.29 21.30 13.89
N THR A 605 -10.11 21.91 14.00
CA THR A 605 -9.08 21.49 14.95
C THR A 605 -9.55 21.68 16.38
N GLU A 606 -10.20 22.80 16.68
CA GLU A 606 -10.82 23.09 17.98
C GLU A 606 -11.87 22.03 18.33
N LEU A 607 -12.82 21.78 17.42
CA LEU A 607 -13.88 20.76 17.60
C LEU A 607 -13.30 19.36 17.81
N ALA A 608 -12.27 19.00 17.04
CA ALA A 608 -11.62 17.71 17.16
C ALA A 608 -10.92 17.55 18.52
N GLN A 609 -10.32 18.63 19.04
CA GLN A 609 -9.70 18.65 20.38
C GLN A 609 -10.75 18.54 21.49
N GLU A 610 -11.85 19.30 21.41
CA GLU A 610 -12.99 19.21 22.35
C GLU A 610 -13.50 17.77 22.47
N MET A 611 -13.63 17.08 21.32
CA MET A 611 -14.14 15.71 21.25
C MET A 611 -13.09 14.62 21.45
N GLN A 612 -11.83 14.98 21.53
CA GLN A 612 -10.68 14.04 21.56
C GLN A 612 -10.67 13.06 20.36
N VAL A 613 -11.07 13.52 19.19
CA VAL A 613 -11.06 12.74 17.94
C VAL A 613 -10.06 13.34 16.93
N PRO A 614 -9.63 12.56 15.92
CA PRO A 614 -8.87 13.10 14.80
C PRO A 614 -9.63 14.17 14.02
N SER A 615 -8.93 15.18 13.53
CA SER A 615 -9.53 16.31 12.80
C SER A 615 -10.37 15.86 11.58
N TYR A 616 -9.95 14.82 10.86
CA TYR A 616 -10.69 14.28 9.71
C TYR A 616 -12.01 13.57 10.09
N VAL A 617 -12.19 13.19 11.36
CA VAL A 617 -13.46 12.61 11.86
C VAL A 617 -14.54 13.67 11.87
N VAL A 618 -14.20 14.89 12.21
CA VAL A 618 -15.11 16.05 12.05
C VAL A 618 -15.37 16.22 10.56
N PHE A 619 -14.42 16.77 9.81
CA PHE A 619 -14.46 16.85 8.35
C PHE A 619 -13.07 16.65 7.74
N PRO A 620 -12.92 15.85 6.65
CA PRO A 620 -11.69 15.79 5.88
C PRO A 620 -11.46 17.09 5.09
N ASP A 621 -10.24 17.38 4.69
CA ASP A 621 -9.89 18.58 3.94
C ASP A 621 -10.72 18.76 2.66
N LYS A 622 -11.04 17.64 1.98
CA LYS A 622 -11.94 17.65 0.81
C LYS A 622 -13.31 18.24 1.14
N THR A 623 -13.85 17.91 2.31
CA THR A 623 -15.15 18.46 2.76
C THR A 623 -15.02 19.95 3.14
N LEU A 624 -13.92 20.36 3.79
CA LEU A 624 -13.66 21.78 4.05
C LEU A 624 -13.57 22.60 2.75
N ARG A 625 -12.89 22.06 1.74
CA ARG A 625 -12.85 22.71 0.41
C ARG A 625 -14.23 22.76 -0.26
N ALA A 626 -15.06 21.73 -0.07
CA ALA A 626 -16.43 21.75 -0.55
C ALA A 626 -17.28 22.81 0.17
N LEU A 627 -17.10 22.97 1.49
CA LEU A 627 -17.71 24.04 2.28
C LEU A 627 -17.29 25.44 1.80
N CYS A 628 -16.00 25.65 1.53
CA CYS A 628 -15.50 26.92 0.97
C CYS A 628 -16.13 27.26 -0.38
N ARG A 629 -16.40 26.26 -1.22
CA ARG A 629 -17.02 26.47 -2.55
C ARG A 629 -18.53 26.69 -2.50
N GLN A 630 -19.22 25.87 -1.70
CA GLN A 630 -20.69 25.85 -1.67
C GLN A 630 -21.26 26.87 -0.69
N ARG A 631 -20.52 27.24 0.37
CA ARG A 631 -20.87 28.20 1.42
C ARG A 631 -22.32 28.03 1.88
N PRO A 632 -22.68 26.85 2.46
CA PRO A 632 -24.07 26.57 2.83
C PRO A 632 -24.57 27.53 3.93
N HIS A 633 -25.78 28.05 3.77
CA HIS A 633 -26.48 28.92 4.72
C HIS A 633 -27.66 28.24 5.40
N SER A 634 -28.03 27.04 4.97
CA SER A 634 -29.11 26.26 5.55
C SER A 634 -28.66 24.82 5.81
N PHE A 635 -29.42 24.14 6.68
CA PHE A 635 -29.16 22.73 6.99
C PHE A 635 -29.33 21.84 5.75
N ASP A 636 -30.28 22.13 4.89
CA ASP A 636 -30.52 21.40 3.65
C ASP A 636 -29.35 21.56 2.68
N GLU A 637 -28.86 22.79 2.48
CA GLU A 637 -27.66 23.06 1.66
C GLU A 637 -26.39 22.37 2.25
N LEU A 638 -26.29 22.31 3.57
CA LEU A 638 -25.17 21.65 4.25
C LEU A 638 -25.17 20.13 3.97
N LEU A 639 -26.33 19.50 3.88
CA LEU A 639 -26.47 18.08 3.55
C LEU A 639 -26.10 17.77 2.08
N GLU A 640 -26.14 18.75 1.20
CA GLU A 640 -25.68 18.61 -0.19
C GLU A 640 -24.14 18.63 -0.31
N VAL A 641 -23.44 19.07 0.75
CA VAL A 641 -21.98 19.09 0.76
C VAL A 641 -21.42 17.67 0.87
N SER A 642 -20.61 17.27 -0.11
CA SER A 642 -20.01 15.94 -0.14
C SER A 642 -19.20 15.63 1.12
N GLY A 643 -19.54 14.54 1.81
CA GLY A 643 -18.89 14.07 3.04
C GLY A 643 -19.58 14.56 4.32
N ILE A 644 -20.73 15.21 4.23
CA ILE A 644 -21.56 15.62 5.37
C ILE A 644 -22.85 14.79 5.36
N GLY A 645 -23.01 13.90 6.33
CA GLY A 645 -24.25 13.18 6.60
C GLY A 645 -25.03 13.82 7.73
N GLU A 646 -26.32 13.45 7.90
CA GLU A 646 -27.26 14.01 8.89
C GLU A 646 -26.61 14.20 10.27
N LYS A 647 -25.96 13.17 10.80
CA LYS A 647 -25.35 13.21 12.12
C LYS A 647 -24.22 14.22 12.27
N LYS A 648 -23.39 14.37 11.22
CA LYS A 648 -22.30 15.35 11.21
C LYS A 648 -22.84 16.77 11.01
N ALA A 649 -23.90 16.91 10.22
CA ALA A 649 -24.61 18.17 10.06
C ALA A 649 -25.24 18.62 11.39
N GLU A 650 -25.92 17.72 12.12
CA GLU A 650 -26.47 17.99 13.46
C GLU A 650 -25.39 18.34 14.49
N SER A 651 -24.25 17.64 14.46
CA SER A 651 -23.20 17.81 15.46
C SER A 651 -22.33 19.04 15.26
N PHE A 652 -22.06 19.40 14.00
CA PHE A 652 -21.05 20.41 13.66
C PHE A 652 -21.58 21.52 12.75
N GLY A 653 -22.66 21.28 12.02
CA GLY A 653 -23.12 22.14 10.93
C GLY A 653 -23.34 23.57 11.34
N GLU A 654 -23.99 23.83 12.48
CA GLU A 654 -24.26 25.18 12.97
C GLU A 654 -22.99 26.01 13.15
N ARG A 655 -21.93 25.43 13.74
CA ARG A 655 -20.65 26.14 13.97
C ARG A 655 -19.93 26.44 12.65
N PHE A 656 -19.95 25.53 11.67
CA PHE A 656 -19.33 25.75 10.37
C PHE A 656 -20.09 26.77 9.54
N MET A 657 -21.42 26.73 9.54
CA MET A 657 -22.25 27.76 8.86
C MET A 657 -22.07 29.14 9.48
N ALA A 658 -22.00 29.22 10.82
CA ALA A 658 -21.72 30.46 11.53
C ALA A 658 -20.36 31.09 11.16
N GLU A 659 -19.32 30.25 11.03
CA GLU A 659 -17.97 30.69 10.63
C GLU A 659 -17.94 31.17 9.16
N ILE A 660 -18.68 30.49 8.27
CA ILE A 660 -18.84 30.91 6.88
C ILE A 660 -19.55 32.25 6.81
N ALA A 661 -20.67 32.44 7.52
CA ALA A 661 -21.41 33.68 7.57
C ALA A 661 -20.58 34.85 8.12
N ALA A 662 -19.81 34.60 9.21
CA ALA A 662 -18.90 35.58 9.79
C ALA A 662 -17.80 36.02 8.80
N PHE A 663 -17.27 35.06 8.02
CA PHE A 663 -16.30 35.36 6.97
C PHE A 663 -16.90 36.24 5.87
N GLU A 664 -18.10 35.93 5.40
CA GLU A 664 -18.80 36.71 4.36
C GLU A 664 -19.19 38.12 4.82
N GLU A 665 -19.63 38.27 6.08
CA GLU A 665 -19.90 39.59 6.64
C GLU A 665 -18.67 40.50 6.72
N LEU A 666 -17.49 39.90 6.99
CA LEU A 666 -16.23 40.64 7.04
C LEU A 666 -15.87 41.18 5.65
N HIS A 667 -16.00 40.35 4.61
CA HIS A 667 -15.62 40.68 3.23
C HIS A 667 -16.69 41.46 2.47
N ALA A 668 -17.92 41.50 2.99
CA ALA A 668 -18.96 42.40 2.46
C ALA A 668 -18.78 43.86 2.92
N ARG A 669 -17.92 44.12 3.89
CA ARG A 669 -17.61 45.47 4.43
C ARG A 669 -16.35 46.12 3.86
N GLU A 670 -15.53 45.33 3.14
CA GLU A 670 -14.40 45.82 2.34
C GLU A 670 -14.81 46.08 0.88
#